data_2c5f31b3191c45e40292806e31ea0f2d
#
_entry.id   2c5f31b3191c45e40292806e31ea0f2d
#
_cell.length_a   1.000
_cell.length_b   1.000
_cell.length_c   1.000
_cell.angle_alpha   90.00
_cell.angle_beta   90.00
_cell.angle_gamma   90.00
#
_symmetry.space_group_name_H-M   'P 1'
#
loop_
_entity.id
_entity.type
_entity.pdbx_description
1 polymer ?
#
loop_
_entity_poly.entity_id
_entity_poly.type
_entity_poly.pdbx_seq_one_letter_code
_entity_poly.pdbx_strand_id
1 'polypeptide(L)'
;MKRSLASLVPLVVLLGLSVPPVQAAQPGQFVLRCGYSHTLPDDPIVFPGQPGASHLHDFYGNTGVNAFSTFETMLAGETNCRVPSDTAGYWAPTGFLNGVRLRPGVMRIYYLAPATGTPGTIPAGLQMVGGNKDAQSPAENPHVSWSCGQTTSVSTPHRDTPYDCRPWAQYGFVDGIVASIDFPSCWNGTGLRPEDVTYPEGGACPPGFGNVIPRLSERVHYGVMNPLGIDGTLAFQLSSGPPYSMHADFWNTWQQERLDQLVADCLVANVHCGSVDAANTIRWVRQFGTQRYDLANAAAPDGKGGSYTAGFTNFSLDGKPYHHRFDAFLTRYDAEGDKLWTRQFGTNGTDQARAISVSGTDVYVVGSTDGRFPKQTARGGTDAFVARFNARGRLTWLKQFGTHRDDEGAAVSAGTDAIFLAGTTRGPLDQQRLDGPSDAFVMRLDTHGFPSWARVLGGDGEDLGLSVAQRAGQVFLAGTTEGLLHTVADQDGFIAGFDRRGRPAWSYPLGASDTDAITSIVPRAEGVYFAGWTSGTFLDEPPAGGLDAVIGKLRVNGGLSWLKQFGSTTDDQATALSTTGKGLYVAGSTIGELPDGTPLGESDGFLRKYLPNGTEVWTRQFGTADFDAVYGMAADPRGVVAVGTTHGAFEGQTNAGDRDVFLVRIAFS
;
A
#
# COMPACT_ATOMS: atom_id res chain seq x y z
N MET A 1 12.19 -81.83 37.98
CA MET A 1 12.57 -80.58 37.36
C MET A 1 11.28 -79.87 36.94
N LYS A 2 10.83 -78.90 37.75
CA LYS A 2 9.60 -78.13 37.52
C LYS A 2 9.97 -76.84 36.71
N ARG A 3 9.42 -76.65 35.55
CA ARG A 3 9.49 -75.38 34.82
C ARG A 3 8.26 -74.53 35.15
N SER A 4 8.46 -73.38 35.74
CA SER A 4 7.47 -72.35 35.99
C SER A 4 7.15 -71.62 34.67
N LEU A 5 5.90 -71.55 34.25
CA LEU A 5 5.41 -70.60 33.24
C LEU A 5 5.10 -69.26 33.93
N ALA A 6 5.78 -68.22 33.50
CA ALA A 6 5.43 -66.86 33.87
C ALA A 6 4.43 -66.28 32.84
N SER A 7 3.26 -65.88 33.33
CA SER A 7 2.21 -65.23 32.56
C SER A 7 2.58 -63.78 32.30
N LEU A 8 2.74 -63.37 31.04
CA LEU A 8 2.84 -61.98 30.59
C LEU A 8 1.43 -61.36 30.50
N VAL A 9 1.15 -60.39 31.31
CA VAL A 9 -0.04 -59.51 31.21
C VAL A 9 0.34 -58.33 30.31
N PRO A 10 -0.37 -58.06 29.20
CA PRO A 10 -0.09 -56.87 28.40
C PRO A 10 -0.60 -55.61 29.10
N LEU A 11 0.30 -54.69 29.35
CA LEU A 11 0.02 -53.33 29.83
C LEU A 11 -0.60 -52.53 28.68
N VAL A 12 -1.91 -52.32 28.70
CA VAL A 12 -2.60 -51.39 27.78
C VAL A 12 -2.33 -49.97 28.26
N VAL A 13 -1.42 -49.28 27.57
CA VAL A 13 -1.23 -47.83 27.72
C VAL A 13 -2.37 -47.12 27.00
N LEU A 14 -3.34 -46.62 27.75
CA LEU A 14 -4.35 -45.68 27.25
C LEU A 14 -3.66 -44.34 27.00
N LEU A 15 -3.29 -44.08 25.72
CA LEU A 15 -2.96 -42.75 25.26
C LEU A 15 -4.23 -41.88 25.32
N GLY A 16 -4.34 -41.10 26.38
CA GLY A 16 -5.36 -40.06 26.48
C GLY A 16 -5.12 -39.02 25.36
N LEU A 17 -5.94 -39.06 24.32
CA LEU A 17 -6.07 -37.99 23.37
C LEU A 17 -6.65 -36.79 24.11
N SER A 18 -5.79 -35.84 24.50
CA SER A 18 -6.23 -34.53 24.96
C SER A 18 -6.88 -33.83 23.75
N VAL A 19 -8.20 -33.74 23.74
CA VAL A 19 -8.95 -32.86 22.85
C VAL A 19 -8.47 -31.44 23.18
N PRO A 20 -7.91 -30.67 22.19
CA PRO A 20 -7.57 -29.29 22.47
C PRO A 20 -8.83 -28.56 22.94
N PRO A 21 -8.70 -27.61 23.89
CA PRO A 21 -9.86 -26.85 24.35
C PRO A 21 -10.48 -26.17 23.13
N VAL A 22 -11.78 -26.36 22.93
CA VAL A 22 -12.56 -25.63 21.93
C VAL A 22 -12.38 -24.15 22.27
N GLN A 23 -11.66 -23.44 21.41
CA GLN A 23 -11.47 -22.00 21.56
C GLN A 23 -12.87 -21.37 21.50
N ALA A 24 -13.27 -20.68 22.58
CA ALA A 24 -14.57 -20.02 22.63
C ALA A 24 -14.70 -19.14 21.36
N ALA A 25 -15.82 -19.28 20.66
CA ALA A 25 -16.09 -18.49 19.45
C ALA A 25 -15.93 -17.01 19.82
N GLN A 26 -15.07 -16.31 19.09
CA GLN A 26 -14.88 -14.87 19.26
C GLN A 26 -16.21 -14.19 18.91
N PRO A 27 -16.68 -13.21 19.72
CA PRO A 27 -17.91 -12.50 19.40
C PRO A 27 -17.79 -11.80 18.04
N GLY A 28 -18.93 -11.61 17.36
CA GLY A 28 -18.99 -10.92 16.09
C GLY A 28 -18.33 -9.55 16.19
N GLN A 29 -17.45 -9.24 15.24
CA GLN A 29 -16.79 -7.94 15.19
C GLN A 29 -16.29 -7.60 13.79
N PHE A 30 -16.13 -6.31 13.54
CA PHE A 30 -15.27 -5.80 12.47
C PHE A 30 -14.42 -4.64 12.98
N VAL A 31 -13.28 -4.44 12.34
CA VAL A 31 -12.26 -3.48 12.76
C VAL A 31 -11.93 -2.56 11.61
N LEU A 32 -11.79 -1.29 11.90
CA LEU A 32 -11.36 -0.25 10.96
C LEU A 32 -10.08 0.40 11.45
N ARG A 33 -9.39 1.03 10.52
CA ARG A 33 -8.25 1.91 10.83
C ARG A 33 -8.44 3.24 10.14
N CYS A 34 -8.30 4.32 10.90
CA CYS A 34 -8.35 5.67 10.39
C CYS A 34 -7.03 6.37 10.70
N GLY A 35 -6.45 7.02 9.71
CA GLY A 35 -5.23 7.79 9.86
C GLY A 35 -5.47 9.07 10.67
N TYR A 36 -4.40 9.59 11.30
CA TYR A 36 -4.42 10.94 11.85
C TYR A 36 -4.61 11.95 10.71
N SER A 37 -5.52 12.89 10.90
CA SER A 37 -5.82 13.97 9.96
C SER A 37 -5.16 15.29 10.36
N HIS A 38 -5.60 15.87 11.46
CA HIS A 38 -5.18 17.18 11.94
C HIS A 38 -5.46 17.33 13.44
N THR A 39 -5.04 18.44 14.03
CA THR A 39 -5.32 18.78 15.43
C THR A 39 -5.88 20.17 15.51
N LEU A 40 -7.00 20.33 16.21
CA LEU A 40 -7.65 21.61 16.49
C LEU A 40 -8.16 21.65 17.94
N PRO A 41 -8.31 22.84 18.54
CA PRO A 41 -8.99 23.01 19.82
C PRO A 41 -10.51 23.10 19.64
N ASP A 42 -11.05 22.24 18.77
CA ASP A 42 -12.45 22.21 18.37
C ASP A 42 -13.14 20.92 18.85
N ASP A 43 -14.43 21.02 19.09
CA ASP A 43 -15.31 19.89 19.38
C ASP A 43 -16.70 20.19 18.82
N PRO A 44 -17.01 19.74 17.61
CA PRO A 44 -18.28 20.04 16.98
C PRO A 44 -19.50 19.36 17.63
N ILE A 45 -19.29 18.36 18.50
CA ILE A 45 -20.38 17.73 19.28
C ILE A 45 -20.76 18.57 20.49
N VAL A 46 -19.74 18.96 21.29
CA VAL A 46 -19.95 19.67 22.55
C VAL A 46 -20.05 21.19 22.36
N PHE A 47 -19.26 21.78 21.44
CA PHE A 47 -19.21 23.21 21.15
C PHE A 47 -19.45 23.53 19.67
N PRO A 48 -20.61 23.15 19.09
CA PRO A 48 -20.89 23.38 17.67
C PRO A 48 -20.84 24.88 17.33
N GLY A 49 -20.12 25.21 16.25
CA GLY A 49 -19.98 26.59 15.76
C GLY A 49 -19.04 27.47 16.58
N GLN A 50 -18.31 26.92 17.55
CA GLN A 50 -17.44 27.68 18.46
C GLN A 50 -15.95 27.22 18.32
N PRO A 51 -15.21 27.71 17.32
CA PRO A 51 -13.83 27.32 17.14
C PRO A 51 -12.95 27.74 18.33
N GLY A 52 -12.07 26.86 18.76
CA GLY A 52 -11.16 27.11 19.89
C GLY A 52 -11.81 27.01 21.28
N ALA A 53 -13.06 26.52 21.37
CA ALA A 53 -13.77 26.45 22.66
C ALA A 53 -13.40 25.21 23.48
N SER A 54 -12.73 24.22 22.88
CA SER A 54 -12.33 22.99 23.54
C SER A 54 -10.81 22.94 23.80
N HIS A 55 -10.35 21.89 24.48
CA HIS A 55 -8.93 21.52 24.49
C HIS A 55 -8.52 20.94 23.13
N LEU A 56 -7.22 20.67 22.95
CA LEU A 56 -6.74 20.11 21.68
C LEU A 56 -7.24 18.68 21.48
N HIS A 57 -7.84 18.42 20.33
CA HIS A 57 -8.19 17.09 19.86
C HIS A 57 -7.37 16.71 18.62
N ASP A 58 -6.96 15.47 18.56
CA ASP A 58 -6.43 14.82 17.37
C ASP A 58 -7.57 14.15 16.63
N PHE A 59 -7.78 14.53 15.36
CA PHE A 59 -8.88 14.06 14.51
C PHE A 59 -8.43 12.94 13.59
N TYR A 60 -9.34 11.97 13.37
CA TYR A 60 -9.15 10.79 12.52
C TYR A 60 -10.38 10.57 11.66
N GLY A 61 -10.24 9.82 10.58
CA GLY A 61 -11.33 9.53 9.65
C GLY A 61 -11.61 10.71 8.75
N ASN A 62 -12.73 11.36 8.92
CA ASN A 62 -13.09 12.51 8.12
C ASN A 62 -12.05 13.62 8.21
N THR A 63 -11.51 14.07 7.05
CA THR A 63 -10.37 15.00 7.01
C THR A 63 -10.78 16.46 7.13
N GLY A 64 -12.07 16.77 7.11
CA GLY A 64 -12.61 18.13 7.16
C GLY A 64 -13.27 18.52 8.49
N VAL A 65 -13.17 17.69 9.53
CA VAL A 65 -13.85 17.96 10.82
C VAL A 65 -13.29 19.23 11.49
N ASN A 66 -14.19 20.12 11.89
CA ASN A 66 -13.88 21.34 12.65
C ASN A 66 -15.16 21.84 13.37
N ALA A 67 -15.07 22.92 14.13
CA ALA A 67 -16.22 23.47 14.90
C ALA A 67 -17.48 23.75 14.06
N PHE A 68 -17.35 23.96 12.75
CA PHE A 68 -18.47 24.27 11.84
C PHE A 68 -18.99 23.04 11.08
N SER A 69 -18.52 21.83 11.39
CA SER A 69 -18.95 20.62 10.74
C SER A 69 -20.45 20.36 10.95
N THR A 70 -21.12 19.90 9.89
CA THR A 70 -22.49 19.40 9.91
C THR A 70 -22.51 17.98 9.39
N PHE A 71 -23.63 17.26 9.61
CA PHE A 71 -23.79 15.92 9.06
C PHE A 71 -23.55 15.90 7.54
N GLU A 72 -24.12 16.86 6.81
CA GLU A 72 -24.02 16.94 5.35
C GLU A 72 -22.59 17.22 4.88
N THR A 73 -21.88 18.14 5.53
CA THR A 73 -20.50 18.47 5.17
C THR A 73 -19.55 17.30 5.43
N MET A 74 -19.78 16.55 6.50
CA MET A 74 -18.98 15.38 6.83
C MET A 74 -19.29 14.19 5.93
N LEU A 75 -20.59 13.93 5.65
CA LEU A 75 -21.00 12.84 4.73
C LEU A 75 -20.43 13.02 3.32
N ALA A 76 -20.36 14.28 2.85
CA ALA A 76 -19.75 14.64 1.56
C ALA A 76 -18.22 14.79 1.62
N GLY A 77 -17.62 14.73 2.81
CA GLY A 77 -16.20 14.94 3.03
C GLY A 77 -15.33 13.76 2.62
N GLU A 78 -14.03 14.01 2.56
CA GLU A 78 -13.02 12.96 2.36
C GLU A 78 -12.69 12.28 3.69
N THR A 79 -12.30 11.00 3.61
CA THR A 79 -11.87 10.22 4.76
C THR A 79 -10.49 9.61 4.54
N ASN A 80 -9.72 9.46 5.60
CA ASN A 80 -8.50 8.67 5.63
C ASN A 80 -8.69 7.32 6.35
N CYS A 81 -9.95 6.95 6.65
CA CYS A 81 -10.28 5.58 7.03
C CYS A 81 -10.04 4.62 5.87
N ARG A 82 -9.65 3.39 6.17
CA ARG A 82 -9.41 2.35 5.16
C ARG A 82 -10.67 1.95 4.39
N VAL A 83 -11.84 2.17 4.96
CA VAL A 83 -13.14 1.99 4.31
C VAL A 83 -13.62 3.34 3.81
N PRO A 84 -13.62 3.62 2.50
CA PRO A 84 -14.02 4.93 1.96
C PRO A 84 -15.47 5.34 2.23
N SER A 85 -16.32 4.38 2.52
CA SER A 85 -17.70 4.63 2.96
C SER A 85 -17.80 5.06 4.42
N ASP A 86 -16.70 4.98 5.17
CA ASP A 86 -16.59 5.53 6.51
C ASP A 86 -16.09 6.98 6.44
N THR A 87 -17.02 7.91 6.32
CA THR A 87 -16.77 9.35 6.41
C THR A 87 -17.02 9.89 7.82
N ALA A 88 -17.15 8.98 8.82
CA ALA A 88 -17.34 9.38 10.21
C ALA A 88 -16.14 10.17 10.75
N GLY A 89 -16.40 11.05 11.68
CA GLY A 89 -15.38 11.74 12.46
C GLY A 89 -15.15 11.00 13.78
N TYR A 90 -13.88 10.81 14.09
CA TYR A 90 -13.39 10.26 15.34
C TYR A 90 -12.33 11.21 15.90
N TRP A 91 -12.40 11.57 17.19
CA TRP A 91 -11.37 12.40 17.78
C TRP A 91 -11.16 12.09 19.26
N ALA A 92 -9.97 12.38 19.73
CA ALA A 92 -9.56 12.14 21.11
C ALA A 92 -8.58 13.25 21.56
N PRO A 93 -8.39 13.46 22.87
CA PRO A 93 -7.46 14.46 23.38
C PRO A 93 -6.01 14.22 22.90
N THR A 94 -5.35 15.30 22.53
CA THR A 94 -3.94 15.27 22.13
C THR A 94 -3.04 14.84 23.29
N GLY A 95 -2.12 13.91 23.03
CA GLY A 95 -1.14 13.44 24.01
C GLY A 95 0.11 14.31 24.10
N PHE A 96 0.70 14.39 25.29
CA PHE A 96 1.96 15.08 25.58
C PHE A 96 2.88 14.19 26.41
N LEU A 97 4.17 14.21 26.14
CA LEU A 97 5.20 13.60 26.96
C LEU A 97 6.21 14.66 27.40
N ASN A 98 6.39 14.85 28.72
CA ASN A 98 7.23 15.93 29.28
C ASN A 98 6.86 17.32 28.70
N GLY A 99 5.58 17.59 28.48
CA GLY A 99 5.09 18.85 27.89
C GLY A 99 5.29 18.98 26.38
N VAL A 100 5.94 18.01 25.72
CA VAL A 100 6.11 18.00 24.27
C VAL A 100 4.92 17.26 23.64
N ARG A 101 4.27 17.90 22.67
CA ARG A 101 3.15 17.31 21.95
C ARG A 101 3.61 16.08 21.18
N LEU A 102 2.86 15.01 21.31
CA LEU A 102 3.05 13.79 20.53
C LEU A 102 2.31 13.89 19.19
N ARG A 103 2.89 13.30 18.16
CA ARG A 103 2.17 13.03 16.92
C ARG A 103 1.50 11.67 17.08
N PRO A 104 0.17 11.58 17.02
CA PRO A 104 -0.51 10.31 17.18
C PRO A 104 -0.28 9.43 15.94
N GLY A 105 -0.36 8.13 16.15
CA GLY A 105 -0.37 7.13 15.09
C GLY A 105 -1.74 6.99 14.44
N VAL A 106 -2.12 5.75 14.10
CA VAL A 106 -3.46 5.40 13.63
C VAL A 106 -4.42 5.22 14.80
N MET A 107 -5.70 5.46 14.56
CA MET A 107 -6.77 5.02 15.45
C MET A 107 -7.36 3.73 14.90
N ARG A 108 -7.51 2.72 15.77
CA ARG A 108 -8.23 1.48 15.44
C ARG A 108 -9.61 1.54 16.06
N ILE A 109 -10.62 1.35 15.25
CA ILE A 109 -12.03 1.40 15.66
C ILE A 109 -12.62 -0.01 15.56
N TYR A 110 -13.10 -0.51 16.68
CA TYR A 110 -13.73 -1.82 16.80
C TYR A 110 -15.24 -1.65 16.91
N TYR A 111 -15.96 -2.26 16.00
CA TYR A 111 -17.41 -2.46 16.10
C TYR A 111 -17.63 -3.88 16.57
N LEU A 112 -18.25 -4.03 17.72
CA LEU A 112 -18.36 -5.29 18.45
C LEU A 112 -19.83 -5.64 18.63
N ALA A 113 -20.15 -6.93 18.53
CA ALA A 113 -21.45 -7.41 18.99
C ALA A 113 -21.59 -7.10 20.49
N PRO A 114 -22.76 -6.61 20.94
CA PRO A 114 -23.04 -6.39 22.35
C PRO A 114 -23.02 -7.72 23.13
N ALA A 115 -22.77 -7.64 24.44
CA ALA A 115 -22.74 -8.82 25.30
C ALA A 115 -24.08 -9.55 25.35
N THR A 116 -25.18 -8.81 25.19
CA THR A 116 -26.55 -9.33 25.20
C THR A 116 -27.39 -8.63 24.14
N GLY A 117 -28.35 -9.35 23.56
CA GLY A 117 -29.23 -8.84 22.53
C GLY A 117 -28.61 -8.85 21.11
N THR A 118 -29.48 -8.65 20.12
CA THR A 118 -29.07 -8.48 18.72
C THR A 118 -28.92 -6.99 18.45
N PRO A 119 -27.78 -6.50 17.95
CA PRO A 119 -27.62 -5.09 17.67
C PRO A 119 -28.47 -4.66 16.46
N GLY A 120 -29.13 -3.51 16.59
CA GLY A 120 -29.58 -2.75 15.45
C GLY A 120 -28.40 -2.02 14.79
N THR A 121 -28.70 -1.19 13.80
CA THR A 121 -27.68 -0.30 13.19
C THR A 121 -27.40 0.90 14.10
N ILE A 122 -26.24 1.55 13.90
CA ILE A 122 -25.98 2.88 14.47
C ILE A 122 -26.67 3.92 13.57
N PRO A 123 -27.61 4.74 14.08
CA PRO A 123 -28.33 5.69 13.23
C PRO A 123 -27.41 6.69 12.54
N ALA A 124 -27.76 7.07 11.31
CA ALA A 124 -27.07 8.14 10.61
C ALA A 124 -27.15 9.45 11.41
N GLY A 125 -26.01 10.13 11.56
CA GLY A 125 -25.90 11.37 12.30
C GLY A 125 -25.77 11.22 13.82
N LEU A 126 -25.82 10.01 14.38
CA LEU A 126 -25.65 9.81 15.81
C LEU A 126 -24.29 10.32 16.28
N GLN A 127 -24.32 11.13 17.34
CA GLN A 127 -23.16 11.66 18.03
C GLN A 127 -23.00 10.94 19.37
N MET A 128 -21.78 10.50 19.67
CA MET A 128 -21.49 9.81 20.93
C MET A 128 -20.19 10.35 21.54
N VAL A 129 -20.15 10.36 22.87
CA VAL A 129 -18.94 10.62 23.67
C VAL A 129 -18.71 9.39 24.53
N GLY A 130 -17.50 8.83 24.43
CA GLY A 130 -17.02 7.74 25.27
C GLY A 130 -16.03 8.22 26.31
N GLY A 131 -16.06 7.66 27.52
CA GLY A 131 -15.23 8.12 28.63
C GLY A 131 -15.74 9.35 29.36
N ASN A 132 -14.89 9.95 30.23
CA ASN A 132 -15.26 11.10 31.06
C ASN A 132 -14.09 12.10 31.15
N LYS A 133 -14.21 13.23 30.44
CA LYS A 133 -13.20 14.30 30.43
C LYS A 133 -13.01 14.99 31.78
N ASP A 134 -13.99 14.95 32.66
CA ASP A 134 -14.03 15.64 33.95
C ASP A 134 -13.64 14.71 35.12
N ALA A 135 -13.25 13.45 34.84
CA ALA A 135 -12.86 12.49 35.86
C ALA A 135 -11.70 13.01 36.72
N GLN A 136 -11.81 12.83 38.01
CA GLN A 136 -10.79 13.20 39.00
C GLN A 136 -9.98 11.98 39.47
N SER A 137 -10.41 10.79 39.08
CA SER A 137 -9.75 9.53 39.39
C SER A 137 -10.05 8.47 38.30
N PRO A 138 -9.23 7.41 38.17
CA PRO A 138 -9.53 6.32 37.23
C PRO A 138 -10.89 5.65 37.48
N ALA A 139 -11.34 5.57 38.72
CA ALA A 139 -12.62 4.96 39.10
C ALA A 139 -13.83 5.72 38.53
N GLU A 140 -13.69 7.00 38.24
CA GLU A 140 -14.73 7.84 37.61
C GLU A 140 -14.78 7.72 36.09
N ASN A 141 -13.83 6.94 35.51
CA ASN A 141 -13.75 6.69 34.07
C ASN A 141 -13.56 5.18 33.76
N PRO A 142 -14.52 4.33 34.14
CA PRO A 142 -14.39 2.87 34.03
C PRO A 142 -14.42 2.34 32.60
N HIS A 143 -14.76 3.18 31.61
CA HIS A 143 -14.83 2.84 30.20
C HIS A 143 -13.55 3.13 29.41
N VAL A 144 -12.49 3.52 30.13
CA VAL A 144 -11.16 3.78 29.58
C VAL A 144 -10.14 2.83 30.19
N SER A 145 -9.27 2.27 29.38
CA SER A 145 -8.15 1.46 29.83
C SER A 145 -6.90 1.72 28.98
N TRP A 146 -5.73 1.45 29.58
CA TRP A 146 -4.44 1.63 28.95
C TRP A 146 -3.71 0.29 28.80
N SER A 147 -3.10 0.05 27.64
CA SER A 147 -2.33 -1.15 27.35
C SER A 147 -1.11 -0.81 26.48
N CYS A 148 -0.27 -1.81 26.19
CA CYS A 148 0.78 -1.69 25.16
C CYS A 148 0.35 -2.33 23.83
N GLY A 149 -0.94 -2.58 23.65
CA GLY A 149 -1.51 -3.16 22.45
C GLY A 149 -1.69 -4.67 22.52
N GLN A 150 -1.95 -5.26 21.37
CA GLN A 150 -2.25 -6.68 21.20
C GLN A 150 -1.66 -7.18 19.88
N THR A 151 -0.98 -8.31 19.90
CA THR A 151 -0.62 -9.10 18.70
C THR A 151 -1.61 -10.24 18.51
N THR A 152 -1.47 -11.01 17.44
CA THR A 152 -2.30 -12.21 17.17
C THR A 152 -2.18 -13.28 18.26
N SER A 153 -1.06 -13.34 18.97
CA SER A 153 -0.75 -14.38 19.96
C SER A 153 -0.63 -13.89 21.38
N VAL A 154 -0.41 -12.59 21.60
CA VAL A 154 -0.17 -12.01 22.94
C VAL A 154 -0.98 -10.73 23.10
N SER A 155 -1.65 -10.59 24.26
CA SER A 155 -2.32 -9.35 24.69
C SER A 155 -1.65 -8.83 25.95
N THR A 156 -1.37 -7.53 25.98
CA THR A 156 -0.80 -6.90 27.17
C THR A 156 -1.90 -6.57 28.18
N PRO A 157 -1.57 -6.51 29.50
CA PRO A 157 -2.56 -6.18 30.52
C PRO A 157 -3.21 -4.81 30.27
N HIS A 158 -4.52 -4.72 30.45
CA HIS A 158 -5.25 -3.46 30.53
C HIS A 158 -5.13 -2.89 31.95
N ARG A 159 -4.82 -1.60 32.07
CA ARG A 159 -4.67 -0.87 33.35
C ARG A 159 -5.41 0.45 33.30
N ASP A 160 -5.66 1.02 34.44
CA ASP A 160 -6.37 2.31 34.58
C ASP A 160 -5.47 3.52 34.24
N THR A 161 -4.16 3.31 34.12
CA THR A 161 -3.18 4.33 33.79
C THR A 161 -2.11 3.79 32.83
N PRO A 162 -1.50 4.64 31.99
CA PRO A 162 -0.39 4.26 31.12
C PRO A 162 0.79 3.70 31.92
N TYR A 163 1.49 2.72 31.35
CA TYR A 163 2.64 2.08 31.98
C TYR A 163 3.75 1.79 30.96
N ASP A 164 4.94 1.42 31.43
CA ASP A 164 6.11 1.15 30.59
C ASP A 164 5.89 -0.04 29.67
N CYS A 165 5.93 0.20 28.37
CA CYS A 165 5.75 -0.80 27.30
C CYS A 165 7.07 -1.46 26.84
N ARG A 166 8.25 -0.96 27.22
CA ARG A 166 9.55 -1.50 26.81
C ARG A 166 9.73 -3.00 27.14
N PRO A 167 9.25 -3.55 28.27
CA PRO A 167 9.33 -4.98 28.54
C PRO A 167 8.58 -5.85 27.53
N TRP A 168 7.63 -5.29 26.80
CA TRP A 168 6.80 -5.99 25.81
C TRP A 168 7.37 -5.91 24.38
N ALA A 169 8.39 -5.07 24.14
CA ALA A 169 9.02 -4.93 22.82
C ALA A 169 9.56 -6.26 22.26
N GLN A 170 10.06 -7.15 23.13
CA GLN A 170 10.53 -8.49 22.74
C GLN A 170 9.44 -9.39 22.13
N TYR A 171 8.17 -9.04 22.26
CA TYR A 171 7.04 -9.77 21.68
C TYR A 171 6.43 -9.03 20.47
N GLY A 172 7.15 -8.06 19.91
CA GLY A 172 6.72 -7.28 18.73
C GLY A 172 5.80 -6.10 19.04
N PHE A 173 5.66 -5.68 20.32
CA PHE A 173 4.89 -4.48 20.70
C PHE A 173 5.77 -3.24 20.56
N VAL A 174 5.65 -2.54 19.44
CA VAL A 174 6.44 -1.34 19.13
C VAL A 174 5.61 -0.06 19.09
N ASP A 175 4.29 -0.16 19.09
CA ASP A 175 3.36 0.97 18.97
C ASP A 175 3.22 1.82 20.27
N GLY A 176 3.89 1.40 21.36
CA GLY A 176 3.85 2.09 22.64
C GLY A 176 2.51 2.00 23.37
N ILE A 177 2.20 3.00 24.20
CA ILE A 177 0.95 3.03 24.97
C ILE A 177 -0.25 3.24 24.06
N VAL A 178 -1.33 2.48 24.37
CA VAL A 178 -2.60 2.51 23.67
C VAL A 178 -3.71 2.82 24.68
N ALA A 179 -4.47 3.88 24.42
CA ALA A 179 -5.73 4.13 25.12
C ALA A 179 -6.86 3.38 24.41
N SER A 180 -7.68 2.66 25.17
CA SER A 180 -8.90 2.01 24.69
C SER A 180 -10.10 2.68 25.36
N ILE A 181 -11.04 3.18 24.56
CA ILE A 181 -12.23 3.89 25.02
C ILE A 181 -13.45 3.15 24.48
N ASP A 182 -14.29 2.64 25.37
CA ASP A 182 -15.56 2.02 25.02
C ASP A 182 -16.68 3.07 25.05
N PHE A 183 -17.56 3.00 24.06
CA PHE A 183 -18.69 3.92 23.90
C PHE A 183 -20.00 3.31 24.41
N PRO A 184 -21.02 4.16 24.73
CA PRO A 184 -22.36 3.73 25.02
C PRO A 184 -22.93 2.84 23.89
N SER A 185 -23.73 1.83 24.25
CA SER A 185 -24.33 0.89 23.27
C SER A 185 -25.83 0.68 23.45
N CYS A 186 -26.49 1.54 24.23
CA CYS A 186 -27.94 1.57 24.44
C CYS A 186 -28.47 2.92 23.96
N TRP A 187 -29.39 2.90 23.00
CA TRP A 187 -29.96 4.10 22.38
C TRP A 187 -31.45 4.25 22.71
N ASN A 188 -31.92 5.51 22.89
CA ASN A 188 -33.34 5.79 23.20
C ASN A 188 -34.31 5.59 22.01
N GLY A 189 -33.76 5.43 20.77
CA GLY A 189 -34.55 5.17 19.58
C GLY A 189 -35.00 6.39 18.80
N THR A 190 -34.69 7.61 19.24
CA THR A 190 -35.21 8.85 18.61
C THR A 190 -34.18 9.96 18.45
N GLY A 191 -33.38 10.25 19.49
CA GLY A 191 -32.39 11.33 19.45
C GLY A 191 -31.07 10.92 18.84
N LEU A 192 -30.25 11.91 18.45
CA LEU A 192 -28.94 11.70 17.80
C LEU A 192 -27.80 12.39 18.55
N ARG A 193 -28.01 12.78 19.81
CA ARG A 193 -27.06 13.51 20.64
C ARG A 193 -26.43 12.56 21.68
N PRO A 194 -25.32 12.94 22.34
CA PRO A 194 -24.69 12.10 23.35
C PRO A 194 -25.61 11.72 24.52
N GLU A 195 -26.57 12.56 24.90
CA GLU A 195 -27.56 12.27 25.94
C GLU A 195 -28.63 11.23 25.54
N ASP A 196 -28.70 10.88 24.27
CA ASP A 196 -29.63 9.89 23.71
C ASP A 196 -29.10 8.46 23.73
N VAL A 197 -27.87 8.29 24.21
CA VAL A 197 -27.21 6.98 24.40
C VAL A 197 -26.71 6.81 25.82
N THR A 198 -26.61 5.58 26.28
CA THR A 198 -26.08 5.24 27.60
C THR A 198 -25.35 3.90 27.59
N TYR A 199 -24.55 3.66 28.62
CA TYR A 199 -23.93 2.35 28.84
C TYR A 199 -24.92 1.33 29.36
N PRO A 200 -24.76 0.04 29.03
CA PRO A 200 -25.58 -1.03 29.63
C PRO A 200 -25.28 -1.17 31.12
N GLU A 201 -26.34 -1.40 31.92
CA GLU A 201 -26.25 -1.67 33.34
C GLU A 201 -26.52 -3.15 33.59
N GLY A 202 -25.59 -3.84 34.28
CA GLY A 202 -25.71 -5.28 34.52
C GLY A 202 -25.77 -6.14 33.23
N GLY A 203 -25.28 -5.60 32.10
CA GLY A 203 -25.28 -6.25 30.80
C GLY A 203 -26.57 -6.05 29.99
N ALA A 204 -27.52 -5.22 30.46
CA ALA A 204 -28.76 -4.88 29.72
C ALA A 204 -28.93 -3.38 29.58
N CYS A 205 -29.68 -2.96 28.58
CA CYS A 205 -30.01 -1.56 28.39
C CYS A 205 -31.07 -1.09 29.41
N PRO A 206 -30.87 0.07 30.07
CA PRO A 206 -31.80 0.58 31.06
C PRO A 206 -33.10 1.05 30.44
N PRO A 207 -34.18 1.19 31.26
CA PRO A 207 -35.47 1.72 30.77
C PRO A 207 -35.32 3.08 30.07
N GLY A 208 -35.99 3.23 28.91
CA GLY A 208 -35.87 4.42 28.07
C GLY A 208 -34.79 4.35 26.97
N PHE A 209 -33.85 3.38 27.05
CA PHE A 209 -32.79 3.18 26.08
C PHE A 209 -32.82 1.75 25.51
N GLY A 210 -34.00 1.25 25.18
CA GLY A 210 -34.20 -0.17 24.83
C GLY A 210 -33.62 -0.63 23.49
N ASN A 211 -33.05 0.25 22.67
CA ASN A 211 -32.48 -0.11 21.39
C ASN A 211 -30.98 -0.39 21.54
N VAL A 212 -30.61 -1.66 21.42
CA VAL A 212 -29.22 -2.07 21.45
C VAL A 212 -28.54 -1.74 20.13
N ILE A 213 -27.44 -0.99 20.16
CA ILE A 213 -26.59 -0.68 19.01
C ILE A 213 -25.22 -1.36 19.17
N PRO A 214 -24.43 -1.49 18.08
CA PRO A 214 -23.06 -1.99 18.18
C PRO A 214 -22.26 -1.29 19.26
N ARG A 215 -21.48 -2.05 20.01
CA ARG A 215 -20.50 -1.47 20.94
C ARG A 215 -19.30 -0.97 20.15
N LEU A 216 -19.09 0.34 20.16
CA LEU A 216 -17.90 0.97 19.57
C LEU A 216 -16.77 1.00 20.60
N SER A 217 -15.55 0.68 20.17
CA SER A 217 -14.34 0.84 20.99
C SER A 217 -13.23 1.46 20.15
N GLU A 218 -12.77 2.63 20.53
CA GLU A 218 -11.67 3.34 19.88
C GLU A 218 -10.35 3.04 20.59
N ARG A 219 -9.30 2.77 19.80
CA ARG A 219 -7.95 2.56 20.32
C ARG A 219 -6.99 3.57 19.70
N VAL A 220 -6.52 4.49 20.54
CA VAL A 220 -5.60 5.57 20.15
C VAL A 220 -4.17 5.15 20.46
N HIS A 221 -3.31 5.11 19.45
CA HIS A 221 -1.90 4.74 19.56
C HIS A 221 -1.05 6.01 19.66
N TYR A 222 -0.32 6.18 20.77
CA TYR A 222 0.49 7.38 21.01
C TYR A 222 1.98 7.25 20.68
N GLY A 223 2.44 6.05 20.26
CA GLY A 223 3.85 5.83 19.89
C GLY A 223 4.86 5.97 21.03
N VAL A 224 4.42 5.96 22.30
CA VAL A 224 5.26 6.17 23.47
C VAL A 224 5.53 4.85 24.18
N MET A 225 6.77 4.35 24.12
CA MET A 225 7.18 3.12 24.77
C MET A 225 7.35 3.27 26.28
N ASN A 226 7.77 4.43 26.75
CA ASN A 226 7.92 4.73 28.17
C ASN A 226 7.22 6.06 28.52
N PRO A 227 6.03 6.00 29.15
CA PRO A 227 5.29 7.19 29.57
C PRO A 227 5.80 7.82 30.88
N LEU A 228 6.84 7.23 31.51
CA LEU A 228 7.38 7.68 32.79
C LEU A 228 8.54 8.66 32.57
N GLY A 229 8.65 9.65 33.44
CA GLY A 229 9.80 10.54 33.55
C GLY A 229 11.05 9.85 34.11
N ILE A 230 12.14 10.59 34.18
CA ILE A 230 13.44 10.10 34.71
C ILE A 230 13.38 9.75 36.21
N ASP A 231 12.42 10.33 36.91
CA ASP A 231 12.15 10.08 38.33
C ASP A 231 11.16 8.92 38.56
N GLY A 232 10.71 8.26 37.48
CA GLY A 232 9.74 7.17 37.53
C GLY A 232 8.28 7.62 37.71
N THR A 233 8.01 8.93 37.77
CA THR A 233 6.65 9.46 37.79
C THR A 233 6.04 9.47 36.39
N LEU A 234 4.70 9.51 36.31
CA LEU A 234 4.01 9.55 35.01
C LEU A 234 4.21 10.92 34.36
N ALA A 235 4.92 10.95 33.22
CA ALA A 235 5.22 12.13 32.45
C ALA A 235 4.27 12.35 31.26
N PHE A 236 3.45 11.34 30.93
CA PHE A 236 2.43 11.41 29.87
C PHE A 236 1.18 12.13 30.41
N GLN A 237 0.67 13.08 29.60
CA GLN A 237 -0.54 13.84 29.90
C GLN A 237 -1.38 13.99 28.63
N LEU A 238 -2.65 14.31 28.80
CA LEU A 238 -3.60 14.65 27.75
C LEU A 238 -3.87 16.17 27.74
N SER A 239 -4.32 16.71 26.61
CA SER A 239 -4.82 18.08 26.53
C SER A 239 -6.03 18.33 27.44
N SER A 240 -6.79 17.29 27.77
CA SER A 240 -7.89 17.32 28.74
C SER A 240 -7.42 17.25 30.20
N GLY A 241 -6.16 16.88 30.45
CA GLY A 241 -5.61 16.73 31.81
C GLY A 241 -4.84 15.42 32.04
N PRO A 242 -4.94 14.82 33.23
CA PRO A 242 -4.32 13.52 33.52
C PRO A 242 -4.88 12.40 32.64
N PRO A 243 -4.19 11.24 32.51
CA PRO A 243 -4.64 10.14 31.64
C PRO A 243 -6.04 9.58 31.96
N TYR A 244 -6.53 9.73 33.17
CA TYR A 244 -7.89 9.34 33.54
C TYR A 244 -8.97 10.34 33.04
N SER A 245 -8.61 11.51 32.49
CA SER A 245 -9.52 12.39 31.74
C SER A 245 -9.68 12.00 30.26
N MET A 246 -9.18 10.81 29.88
CA MET A 246 -9.32 10.28 28.54
C MET A 246 -10.79 10.12 28.15
N HIS A 247 -11.11 10.59 26.97
CA HIS A 247 -12.42 10.41 26.32
C HIS A 247 -12.20 10.32 24.82
N ALA A 248 -13.23 10.00 24.10
CA ALA A 248 -13.22 10.04 22.64
C ALA A 248 -14.61 10.37 22.13
N ASP A 249 -14.64 10.89 20.94
CA ASP A 249 -15.85 11.39 20.31
C ASP A 249 -16.06 10.75 18.95
N PHE A 250 -17.29 10.42 18.65
CA PHE A 250 -17.72 9.79 17.42
C PHE A 250 -18.94 10.48 16.84
N TRP A 251 -18.89 10.80 15.55
CA TRP A 251 -20.04 11.28 14.79
C TRP A 251 -20.28 10.39 13.59
N ASN A 252 -21.39 9.63 13.59
CA ASN A 252 -21.75 8.72 12.52
C ASN A 252 -22.15 9.45 11.25
N THR A 253 -21.24 9.54 10.31
CA THR A 253 -21.50 10.04 8.95
C THR A 253 -21.08 9.02 7.88
N TRP A 254 -21.18 7.73 8.22
CA TRP A 254 -21.00 6.64 7.27
C TRP A 254 -21.99 6.74 6.09
N GLN A 255 -21.61 6.20 4.94
CA GLN A 255 -22.60 5.75 3.95
C GLN A 255 -23.40 4.62 4.59
N GLN A 256 -24.62 4.95 5.04
CA GLN A 256 -25.40 4.13 5.98
C GLN A 256 -25.62 2.69 5.50
N GLU A 257 -25.93 2.48 4.20
CA GLU A 257 -26.13 1.14 3.63
C GLU A 257 -24.93 0.21 3.86
N ARG A 258 -23.71 0.77 3.80
CA ARG A 258 -22.49 -0.03 4.03
C ARG A 258 -22.30 -0.38 5.50
N LEU A 259 -22.56 0.55 6.40
CA LEU A 259 -22.52 0.28 7.84
C LEU A 259 -23.56 -0.78 8.22
N ASP A 260 -24.78 -0.66 7.72
CA ASP A 260 -25.86 -1.61 7.97
C ASP A 260 -25.51 -3.01 7.48
N GLN A 261 -24.90 -3.11 6.29
CA GLN A 261 -24.42 -4.38 5.77
C GLN A 261 -23.35 -5.00 6.68
N LEU A 262 -22.36 -4.22 7.13
CA LEU A 262 -21.31 -4.71 8.04
C LEU A 262 -21.87 -5.15 9.39
N VAL A 263 -22.84 -4.42 9.93
CA VAL A 263 -23.55 -4.82 11.16
C VAL A 263 -24.27 -6.15 10.95
N ALA A 264 -25.00 -6.31 9.83
CA ALA A 264 -25.70 -7.56 9.55
C ALA A 264 -24.75 -8.74 9.33
N ASP A 265 -23.74 -8.57 8.48
CA ASP A 265 -22.83 -9.65 8.06
C ASP A 265 -21.85 -10.08 9.16
N CYS A 266 -21.44 -9.16 10.03
CA CYS A 266 -20.42 -9.43 11.05
C CYS A 266 -21.04 -9.56 12.46
N LEU A 267 -21.84 -8.58 12.88
CA LEU A 267 -22.29 -8.52 14.28
C LEU A 267 -23.54 -9.34 14.52
N VAL A 268 -24.57 -9.19 13.68
CA VAL A 268 -25.82 -9.96 13.78
C VAL A 268 -25.57 -11.44 13.47
N ALA A 269 -24.80 -11.72 12.41
CA ALA A 269 -24.38 -13.08 12.07
C ALA A 269 -23.37 -13.68 13.04
N ASN A 270 -22.89 -12.91 14.00
CA ASN A 270 -21.86 -13.29 15.00
C ASN A 270 -20.58 -13.83 14.33
N VAL A 271 -20.11 -13.16 13.30
CA VAL A 271 -18.89 -13.50 12.56
C VAL A 271 -17.77 -12.53 12.93
N HIS A 272 -16.58 -13.06 13.16
CA HIS A 272 -15.37 -12.25 13.33
C HIS A 272 -14.82 -11.88 11.95
N CYS A 273 -15.29 -10.75 11.38
CA CYS A 273 -14.89 -10.28 10.06
C CYS A 273 -13.46 -9.70 10.00
N GLY A 274 -12.82 -9.48 11.17
CA GLY A 274 -11.50 -8.87 11.21
C GLY A 274 -11.47 -7.45 10.66
N SER A 275 -10.38 -7.07 9.98
CA SER A 275 -10.29 -5.76 9.31
C SER A 275 -11.15 -5.76 8.05
N VAL A 276 -12.16 -4.88 8.01
CA VAL A 276 -13.10 -4.80 6.87
C VAL A 276 -12.67 -3.71 5.89
N ASP A 277 -11.61 -3.95 5.20
CA ASP A 277 -11.11 -3.03 4.18
C ASP A 277 -11.76 -3.35 2.82
N ALA A 278 -12.98 -2.83 2.59
CA ALA A 278 -13.68 -3.03 1.31
C ALA A 278 -12.93 -2.42 0.12
N ALA A 279 -11.98 -1.51 0.38
CA ALA A 279 -11.20 -0.81 -0.64
C ALA A 279 -10.02 -1.61 -1.20
N ASN A 280 -9.65 -2.74 -0.58
CA ASN A 280 -8.48 -3.52 -0.98
C ASN A 280 -8.77 -5.01 -1.17
N THR A 281 -10.02 -5.38 -1.45
CA THR A 281 -10.36 -6.79 -1.70
C THR A 281 -9.82 -7.26 -3.05
N ILE A 282 -9.19 -8.44 -3.04
CA ILE A 282 -8.84 -9.14 -4.26
C ILE A 282 -10.14 -9.57 -4.94
N ARG A 283 -10.39 -9.07 -6.15
CA ARG A 283 -11.56 -9.42 -6.96
C ARG A 283 -11.36 -10.70 -7.75
N TRP A 284 -10.17 -10.83 -8.31
CA TRP A 284 -9.77 -12.04 -9.03
C TRP A 284 -8.25 -12.12 -9.08
N VAL A 285 -7.78 -13.35 -9.20
CA VAL A 285 -6.40 -13.68 -9.52
C VAL A 285 -6.40 -14.46 -10.84
N ARG A 286 -5.41 -14.21 -11.66
CA ARG A 286 -5.12 -15.03 -12.85
C ARG A 286 -3.65 -15.39 -12.82
N GLN A 287 -3.39 -16.67 -12.99
CA GLN A 287 -2.03 -17.21 -13.12
C GLN A 287 -1.94 -17.96 -14.45
N PHE A 288 -0.85 -17.78 -15.15
CA PHE A 288 -0.57 -18.48 -16.39
C PHE A 288 0.93 -18.55 -16.61
N GLY A 289 1.34 -19.58 -17.31
CA GLY A 289 2.72 -19.78 -17.67
C GLY A 289 2.91 -21.00 -18.56
N THR A 290 4.15 -21.39 -18.64
CA THR A 290 4.61 -22.59 -19.35
C THR A 290 5.28 -23.53 -18.34
N GLN A 291 5.83 -24.64 -18.81
CA GLN A 291 6.62 -25.53 -17.95
C GLN A 291 7.99 -24.93 -17.53
N ARG A 292 8.25 -23.69 -17.86
CA ARG A 292 9.53 -23.02 -17.66
C ARG A 292 9.34 -21.66 -17.02
N TYR A 293 10.18 -20.71 -17.40
CA TYR A 293 10.27 -19.39 -16.80
C TYR A 293 9.39 -18.38 -17.55
N ASP A 294 8.42 -17.82 -16.87
CA ASP A 294 7.51 -16.81 -17.36
C ASP A 294 7.45 -15.62 -16.40
N LEU A 295 7.55 -14.40 -16.91
CA LEU A 295 7.58 -13.22 -16.10
C LEU A 295 6.85 -12.06 -16.77
N ALA A 296 5.96 -11.37 -16.02
CA ALA A 296 5.37 -10.10 -16.43
C ALA A 296 6.09 -8.92 -15.78
N ASN A 297 6.61 -8.01 -16.61
CA ASN A 297 7.29 -6.80 -16.13
C ASN A 297 6.35 -5.59 -16.00
N ALA A 298 5.28 -5.53 -16.80
CA ALA A 298 4.49 -4.32 -16.87
C ALA A 298 3.02 -4.59 -17.18
N ALA A 299 2.16 -3.68 -16.67
CA ALA A 299 0.76 -3.63 -17.04
C ALA A 299 0.33 -2.19 -17.40
N ALA A 300 -0.69 -2.07 -18.26
CA ALA A 300 -1.32 -0.80 -18.60
C ALA A 300 -2.84 -0.97 -18.74
N PRO A 301 -3.66 0.03 -18.33
CA PRO A 301 -5.10 -0.07 -18.46
C PRO A 301 -5.51 0.01 -19.94
N ASP A 302 -6.56 -0.74 -20.32
CA ASP A 302 -7.09 -0.74 -21.70
C ASP A 302 -8.13 0.36 -21.94
N GLY A 303 -8.41 1.20 -20.94
CA GLY A 303 -9.40 2.27 -20.96
C GLY A 303 -10.86 1.80 -20.88
N LYS A 304 -11.11 0.49 -20.74
CA LYS A 304 -12.44 -0.12 -20.64
C LYS A 304 -12.63 -0.94 -19.36
N GLY A 305 -11.66 -0.87 -18.45
CA GLY A 305 -11.63 -1.62 -17.20
C GLY A 305 -10.83 -2.91 -17.27
N GLY A 306 -10.35 -3.30 -18.44
CA GLY A 306 -9.39 -4.36 -18.64
C GLY A 306 -7.94 -3.87 -18.61
N SER A 307 -7.00 -4.78 -18.85
CA SER A 307 -5.57 -4.49 -18.84
C SER A 307 -4.81 -5.19 -19.96
N TYR A 308 -3.69 -4.59 -20.32
CA TYR A 308 -2.62 -5.24 -21.07
C TYR A 308 -1.50 -5.61 -20.09
N THR A 309 -0.86 -6.75 -20.35
CA THR A 309 0.29 -7.25 -19.58
C THR A 309 1.40 -7.63 -20.56
N ALA A 310 2.62 -7.19 -20.30
CA ALA A 310 3.79 -7.47 -21.12
C ALA A 310 4.92 -8.06 -20.27
N GLY A 311 5.71 -8.93 -20.88
CA GLY A 311 6.82 -9.62 -20.22
C GLY A 311 7.54 -10.54 -21.20
N PHE A 312 8.11 -11.61 -20.69
CA PHE A 312 8.82 -12.59 -21.52
C PHE A 312 8.62 -14.02 -21.01
N THR A 313 8.81 -14.96 -21.93
CA THR A 313 8.66 -16.40 -21.71
C THR A 313 9.79 -17.16 -22.39
N ASN A 314 10.25 -18.26 -21.83
CA ASN A 314 11.21 -19.13 -22.50
C ASN A 314 10.60 -20.42 -23.05
N PHE A 315 9.29 -20.39 -23.34
CA PHE A 315 8.58 -21.46 -24.03
C PHE A 315 7.36 -20.93 -24.79
N SER A 316 6.56 -21.83 -25.40
CA SER A 316 5.37 -21.47 -26.17
C SER A 316 4.19 -21.13 -25.25
N LEU A 317 3.79 -19.87 -25.15
CA LEU A 317 2.55 -19.45 -24.49
C LEU A 317 1.34 -19.67 -25.42
N ASP A 318 0.30 -20.31 -24.92
CA ASP A 318 -0.97 -20.56 -25.66
C ASP A 318 -0.74 -21.17 -27.06
N GLY A 319 0.30 -22.03 -27.22
CA GLY A 319 0.64 -22.64 -28.50
C GLY A 319 1.17 -21.67 -29.56
N LYS A 320 1.67 -20.49 -29.16
CA LYS A 320 2.27 -19.51 -30.08
C LYS A 320 3.66 -19.96 -30.52
N PRO A 321 4.12 -19.52 -31.70
CA PRO A 321 5.49 -19.79 -32.14
C PRO A 321 6.50 -19.32 -31.09
N TYR A 322 7.49 -20.15 -30.82
CA TYR A 322 8.60 -19.90 -29.90
C TYR A 322 9.93 -19.91 -30.66
N HIS A 323 10.80 -18.94 -30.37
CA HIS A 323 11.98 -18.65 -31.17
C HIS A 323 13.33 -18.98 -30.48
N HIS A 324 13.33 -19.88 -29.51
CA HIS A 324 14.52 -20.57 -28.95
C HIS A 324 15.21 -20.03 -27.70
N ARG A 325 14.92 -18.87 -27.14
CA ARG A 325 15.48 -18.41 -25.85
C ARG A 325 14.38 -17.81 -24.99
N PHE A 326 14.31 -16.51 -24.96
CA PHE A 326 13.20 -15.79 -24.37
C PHE A 326 12.50 -15.01 -25.47
N ASP A 327 11.20 -15.12 -25.53
CA ASP A 327 10.34 -14.32 -26.40
C ASP A 327 9.57 -13.29 -25.59
N ALA A 328 9.45 -12.10 -26.08
CA ALA A 328 8.54 -11.11 -25.54
C ALA A 328 7.09 -11.52 -25.74
N PHE A 329 6.22 -11.19 -24.80
CA PHE A 329 4.78 -11.37 -24.96
C PHE A 329 3.99 -10.11 -24.61
N LEU A 330 2.78 -10.02 -25.18
CA LEU A 330 1.73 -9.06 -24.85
C LEU A 330 0.41 -9.81 -24.76
N THR A 331 -0.27 -9.68 -23.61
CA THR A 331 -1.57 -10.30 -23.36
C THR A 331 -2.60 -9.24 -22.98
N ARG A 332 -3.85 -9.41 -23.39
CA ARG A 332 -4.96 -8.53 -23.00
C ARG A 332 -6.00 -9.30 -22.22
N TYR A 333 -6.48 -8.69 -21.14
CA TYR A 333 -7.56 -9.15 -20.28
C TYR A 333 -8.71 -8.13 -20.27
N ASP A 334 -9.93 -8.60 -20.07
CA ASP A 334 -11.08 -7.74 -19.79
C ASP A 334 -11.18 -7.35 -18.32
N ALA A 335 -12.27 -6.69 -17.94
CA ALA A 335 -12.49 -6.20 -16.57
C ALA A 335 -12.71 -7.34 -15.56
N GLU A 336 -13.22 -8.47 -16.02
CA GLU A 336 -13.50 -9.68 -15.26
C GLU A 336 -12.26 -10.58 -15.13
N GLY A 337 -11.17 -10.22 -15.80
CA GLY A 337 -9.91 -10.96 -15.82
C GLY A 337 -9.92 -12.11 -16.82
N ASP A 338 -10.84 -12.14 -17.76
CA ASP A 338 -10.83 -13.14 -18.81
C ASP A 338 -9.85 -12.75 -19.92
N LYS A 339 -9.01 -13.71 -20.30
CA LYS A 339 -7.96 -13.49 -21.29
C LYS A 339 -8.58 -13.39 -22.69
N LEU A 340 -8.42 -12.21 -23.33
CA LEU A 340 -8.95 -11.95 -24.64
C LEU A 340 -8.03 -12.43 -25.77
N TRP A 341 -6.72 -12.25 -25.63
CA TRP A 341 -5.72 -12.73 -26.58
C TRP A 341 -4.30 -12.61 -26.01
N THR A 342 -3.38 -13.44 -26.56
CA THR A 342 -1.92 -13.39 -26.34
C THR A 342 -1.20 -13.17 -27.66
N ARG A 343 -0.12 -12.40 -27.64
CA ARG A 343 0.89 -12.28 -28.71
C ARG A 343 2.25 -12.60 -28.12
N GLN A 344 2.91 -13.55 -28.72
CA GLN A 344 4.31 -13.87 -28.48
C GLN A 344 5.10 -13.47 -29.72
N PHE A 345 6.24 -12.81 -29.53
CA PHE A 345 7.06 -12.31 -30.61
C PHE A 345 8.52 -12.20 -30.16
N GLY A 346 9.42 -12.48 -31.09
CA GLY A 346 10.84 -12.47 -30.76
C GLY A 346 11.70 -12.74 -32.00
N THR A 347 12.95 -12.97 -31.71
CA THR A 347 14.02 -13.34 -32.65
C THR A 347 14.57 -14.72 -32.27
N ASN A 348 15.72 -15.13 -32.83
CA ASN A 348 16.41 -16.33 -32.34
C ASN A 348 17.26 -16.04 -31.06
N GLY A 349 17.23 -14.82 -30.57
CA GLY A 349 17.92 -14.35 -29.37
C GLY A 349 17.04 -14.32 -28.13
N THR A 350 17.45 -13.52 -27.16
CA THR A 350 16.72 -13.22 -25.95
C THR A 350 15.94 -11.92 -26.15
N ASP A 351 14.63 -12.01 -26.17
CA ASP A 351 13.73 -10.87 -26.38
C ASP A 351 12.89 -10.66 -25.11
N GLN A 352 13.04 -9.52 -24.44
CA GLN A 352 12.37 -9.23 -23.19
C GLN A 352 11.57 -7.93 -23.29
N ALA A 353 10.26 -8.01 -23.16
CA ALA A 353 9.42 -6.82 -22.95
C ALA A 353 9.57 -6.34 -21.50
N ARG A 354 9.88 -5.06 -21.32
CA ARG A 354 10.13 -4.41 -20.01
C ARG A 354 9.03 -3.45 -19.62
N ALA A 355 8.45 -2.73 -20.57
CA ALA A 355 7.45 -1.71 -20.29
C ALA A 355 6.35 -1.68 -21.35
N ILE A 356 5.19 -1.14 -20.94
CA ILE A 356 4.02 -0.96 -21.78
C ILE A 356 3.38 0.41 -21.54
N SER A 357 2.93 1.06 -22.60
CA SER A 357 2.14 2.29 -22.53
C SER A 357 1.02 2.29 -23.56
N VAL A 358 -0.13 2.84 -23.18
CA VAL A 358 -1.31 2.90 -24.05
C VAL A 358 -1.63 4.37 -24.38
N SER A 359 -1.84 4.66 -25.67
CA SER A 359 -2.32 5.96 -26.13
C SER A 359 -3.47 5.76 -27.12
N GLY A 360 -4.69 6.12 -26.70
CA GLY A 360 -5.89 5.85 -27.48
C GLY A 360 -6.12 4.34 -27.66
N THR A 361 -6.03 3.85 -28.91
CA THR A 361 -6.16 2.42 -29.25
C THR A 361 -4.82 1.73 -29.51
N ASP A 362 -3.73 2.46 -29.38
CA ASP A 362 -2.38 1.98 -29.66
C ASP A 362 -1.68 1.54 -28.38
N VAL A 363 -1.02 0.39 -28.46
CA VAL A 363 -0.28 -0.22 -27.37
C VAL A 363 1.19 -0.28 -27.75
N TYR A 364 2.03 0.34 -26.97
CA TYR A 364 3.47 0.39 -27.19
C TYR A 364 4.17 -0.50 -26.16
N VAL A 365 4.96 -1.44 -26.64
CA VAL A 365 5.77 -2.35 -25.84
C VAL A 365 7.23 -2.06 -26.09
N VAL A 366 7.99 -1.87 -25.03
CA VAL A 366 9.42 -1.59 -25.07
C VAL A 366 10.19 -2.70 -24.36
N GLY A 367 11.40 -2.93 -24.80
CA GLY A 367 12.30 -3.89 -24.20
C GLY A 367 13.63 -3.99 -24.91
N SER A 368 14.31 -5.10 -24.73
CA SER A 368 15.64 -5.39 -25.28
C SER A 368 15.68 -6.72 -26.02
N THR A 369 16.58 -6.82 -27.01
CA THR A 369 16.83 -8.01 -27.81
C THR A 369 18.34 -8.18 -28.07
N ASP A 370 18.87 -9.39 -27.94
CA ASP A 370 20.22 -9.73 -28.42
C ASP A 370 20.20 -10.32 -29.84
N GLY A 371 19.02 -10.32 -30.48
CA GLY A 371 18.83 -10.80 -31.82
C GLY A 371 18.48 -9.68 -32.82
N ARG A 372 18.04 -10.05 -34.01
CA ARG A 372 17.64 -9.13 -35.06
C ARG A 372 16.20 -9.37 -35.48
N PHE A 373 15.32 -8.42 -35.23
CA PHE A 373 13.96 -8.46 -35.74
C PHE A 373 13.91 -8.35 -37.28
N PRO A 374 12.91 -8.94 -37.95
CA PRO A 374 12.75 -8.83 -39.39
C PRO A 374 12.74 -7.37 -39.86
N LYS A 375 13.54 -7.08 -40.90
CA LYS A 375 13.71 -5.74 -41.49
C LYS A 375 14.31 -4.69 -40.55
N GLN A 376 14.88 -5.09 -39.44
CA GLN A 376 15.66 -4.22 -38.56
C GLN A 376 17.16 -4.51 -38.70
N THR A 377 17.97 -3.64 -38.11
CA THR A 377 19.42 -3.78 -38.07
C THR A 377 19.85 -3.93 -36.63
N ALA A 378 20.41 -5.09 -36.27
CA ALA A 378 21.11 -5.26 -35.00
C ALA A 378 22.42 -4.50 -35.08
N ARG A 379 22.77 -3.76 -34.01
CA ARG A 379 23.93 -2.87 -33.99
C ARG A 379 24.99 -3.24 -32.97
N GLY A 380 24.61 -3.86 -31.87
CA GLY A 380 25.48 -4.24 -30.78
C GLY A 380 25.28 -5.69 -30.34
N GLY A 381 25.56 -5.97 -29.08
CA GLY A 381 25.19 -7.20 -28.43
C GLY A 381 23.68 -7.22 -28.14
N THR A 382 23.23 -6.34 -27.26
CA THR A 382 21.83 -6.11 -26.94
C THR A 382 21.37 -4.77 -27.54
N ASP A 383 20.19 -4.71 -28.14
CA ASP A 383 19.56 -3.50 -28.67
C ASP A 383 18.19 -3.27 -28.02
N ALA A 384 17.83 -2.02 -27.79
CA ALA A 384 16.49 -1.63 -27.39
C ALA A 384 15.49 -1.81 -28.55
N PHE A 385 14.25 -2.19 -28.27
CA PHE A 385 13.17 -2.21 -29.26
C PHE A 385 11.91 -1.50 -28.78
N VAL A 386 11.12 -1.00 -29.74
CA VAL A 386 9.75 -0.52 -29.54
C VAL A 386 8.84 -1.21 -30.54
N ALA A 387 7.78 -1.85 -30.05
CA ALA A 387 6.74 -2.46 -30.87
C ALA A 387 5.39 -1.78 -30.64
N ARG A 388 4.70 -1.37 -31.72
CA ARG A 388 3.35 -0.82 -31.66
C ARG A 388 2.33 -1.85 -32.10
N PHE A 389 1.35 -2.11 -31.25
CA PHE A 389 0.20 -2.96 -31.53
C PHE A 389 -1.08 -2.12 -31.53
N ASN A 390 -2.10 -2.55 -32.27
CA ASN A 390 -3.45 -2.03 -32.10
C ASN A 390 -4.21 -2.79 -30.99
N ALA A 391 -5.37 -2.30 -30.60
CA ALA A 391 -6.19 -2.92 -29.53
C ALA A 391 -6.63 -4.37 -29.82
N ARG A 392 -6.52 -4.87 -31.08
CA ARG A 392 -6.77 -6.27 -31.45
C ARG A 392 -5.51 -7.13 -31.41
N GLY A 393 -4.39 -6.57 -30.93
CA GLY A 393 -3.11 -7.26 -30.82
C GLY A 393 -2.40 -7.48 -32.16
N ARG A 394 -2.73 -6.71 -33.24
CA ARG A 394 -1.98 -6.76 -34.48
C ARG A 394 -0.78 -5.82 -34.39
N LEU A 395 0.43 -6.36 -34.58
CA LEU A 395 1.66 -5.57 -34.72
C LEU A 395 1.53 -4.64 -35.94
N THR A 396 1.71 -3.35 -35.74
CA THR A 396 1.64 -2.33 -36.80
C THR A 396 3.02 -1.94 -37.29
N TRP A 397 3.96 -1.77 -36.37
CA TRP A 397 5.37 -1.61 -36.66
C TRP A 397 6.23 -2.03 -35.45
N LEU A 398 7.50 -2.31 -35.72
CA LEU A 398 8.55 -2.55 -34.72
C LEU A 398 9.80 -1.84 -35.17
N LYS A 399 10.51 -1.21 -34.24
CA LYS A 399 11.80 -0.54 -34.44
C LYS A 399 12.80 -1.08 -33.42
N GLN A 400 14.03 -1.31 -33.88
CA GLN A 400 15.17 -1.70 -33.07
C GLN A 400 16.20 -0.58 -33.10
N PHE A 401 16.70 -0.20 -31.93
CA PHE A 401 17.61 0.92 -31.72
C PHE A 401 18.79 0.45 -30.90
N GLY A 402 19.97 0.89 -31.25
CA GLY A 402 21.15 0.59 -30.47
C GLY A 402 22.39 1.27 -31.03
N THR A 403 23.46 1.11 -30.30
CA THR A 403 24.83 1.52 -30.66
C THR A 403 25.63 0.26 -31.08
N HIS A 404 26.95 0.34 -31.12
CA HIS A 404 27.79 -0.83 -31.35
C HIS A 404 28.05 -1.64 -30.05
N ARG A 405 27.44 -1.24 -28.93
CA ARG A 405 27.50 -1.91 -27.62
C ARG A 405 26.10 -2.30 -27.17
N ASP A 406 25.95 -2.66 -25.90
CA ASP A 406 24.66 -3.04 -25.34
C ASP A 406 23.82 -1.81 -25.04
N ASP A 407 22.56 -1.87 -25.47
CA ASP A 407 21.55 -0.84 -25.26
C ASP A 407 20.24 -1.49 -24.81
N GLU A 408 19.72 -1.08 -23.67
CA GLU A 408 18.51 -1.66 -23.09
C GLU A 408 17.36 -0.65 -23.04
N GLY A 409 16.18 -1.03 -23.52
CA GLY A 409 14.96 -0.26 -23.35
C GLY A 409 14.23 -0.69 -22.08
N ALA A 410 14.04 0.22 -21.12
CA ALA A 410 13.45 -0.08 -19.81
C ALA A 410 12.03 0.50 -19.65
N ALA A 411 11.74 1.67 -20.21
CA ALA A 411 10.48 2.37 -19.97
C ALA A 411 9.94 3.06 -21.22
N VAL A 412 8.61 3.24 -21.27
CA VAL A 412 7.93 3.94 -22.35
C VAL A 412 6.78 4.81 -21.85
N SER A 413 6.67 6.03 -22.37
CA SER A 413 5.53 6.92 -22.15
C SER A 413 4.99 7.41 -23.48
N ALA A 414 3.82 6.92 -23.88
CA ALA A 414 3.19 7.26 -25.15
C ALA A 414 2.16 8.38 -24.98
N GLY A 415 2.30 9.44 -25.81
CA GLY A 415 1.32 10.50 -25.96
C GLY A 415 0.66 10.46 -27.32
N THR A 416 -0.15 11.48 -27.61
CA THR A 416 -0.86 11.61 -28.91
C THR A 416 0.06 12.00 -30.05
N ASP A 417 1.16 12.70 -29.78
CA ASP A 417 2.07 13.30 -30.76
C ASP A 417 3.51 12.79 -30.67
N ALA A 418 3.85 12.11 -29.59
CA ALA A 418 5.19 11.60 -29.36
C ALA A 418 5.20 10.39 -28.43
N ILE A 419 6.25 9.60 -28.56
CA ILE A 419 6.58 8.48 -27.68
C ILE A 419 7.94 8.80 -27.06
N PHE A 420 8.05 8.62 -25.75
CA PHE A 420 9.31 8.74 -25.04
C PHE A 420 9.75 7.36 -24.56
N LEU A 421 10.98 7.04 -24.84
CA LEU A 421 11.66 5.81 -24.46
C LEU A 421 12.77 6.16 -23.48
N ALA A 422 12.92 5.38 -22.44
CA ALA A 422 14.10 5.44 -21.57
C ALA A 422 14.75 4.08 -21.42
N GLY A 423 16.01 4.10 -21.04
CA GLY A 423 16.81 2.92 -20.82
C GLY A 423 18.27 3.25 -20.55
N THR A 424 19.13 2.28 -20.80
CA THR A 424 20.57 2.36 -20.56
C THR A 424 21.33 2.12 -21.84
N THR A 425 22.39 2.88 -22.08
CA THR A 425 23.30 2.69 -23.21
C THR A 425 24.73 2.52 -22.74
N ARG A 426 25.47 1.61 -23.38
CA ARG A 426 26.89 1.38 -23.16
C ARG A 426 27.75 1.89 -24.30
N GLY A 427 27.15 2.61 -25.26
CA GLY A 427 27.81 3.22 -26.40
C GLY A 427 27.32 4.63 -26.72
N PRO A 428 28.06 5.41 -27.53
CA PRO A 428 27.67 6.79 -27.85
C PRO A 428 26.36 6.84 -28.63
N LEU A 429 25.34 7.46 -28.03
CA LEU A 429 24.01 7.59 -28.58
C LEU A 429 23.76 9.02 -29.09
N ASP A 430 23.26 9.16 -30.33
CA ASP A 430 23.01 10.48 -30.99
C ASP A 430 24.24 11.41 -30.90
N GLN A 431 25.45 10.86 -31.16
CA GLN A 431 26.76 11.54 -31.10
C GLN A 431 27.15 12.08 -29.71
N GLN A 432 26.39 11.77 -28.64
CA GLN A 432 26.75 12.08 -27.28
C GLN A 432 27.69 10.99 -26.74
N ARG A 433 28.75 11.42 -26.08
CA ARG A 433 29.70 10.50 -25.42
C ARG A 433 29.13 10.08 -24.09
N LEU A 434 29.51 8.90 -23.64
CA LEU A 434 29.25 8.45 -22.27
C LEU A 434 30.26 9.12 -21.32
N ASP A 435 29.81 9.38 -20.12
CA ASP A 435 30.66 9.83 -19.03
C ASP A 435 31.20 8.63 -18.21
N GLY A 436 30.48 7.49 -18.20
CA GLY A 436 30.84 6.25 -17.52
C GLY A 436 30.81 4.99 -18.40
N PRO A 437 30.82 3.79 -17.80
CA PRO A 437 30.69 2.51 -18.49
C PRO A 437 29.30 2.30 -19.07
N SER A 438 28.26 2.89 -18.47
CA SER A 438 26.89 2.95 -18.99
C SER A 438 26.20 4.22 -18.51
N ASP A 439 25.38 4.82 -19.36
CA ASP A 439 24.60 6.01 -19.03
C ASP A 439 23.09 5.77 -19.29
N ALA A 440 22.27 6.42 -18.46
CA ALA A 440 20.84 6.50 -18.68
C ALA A 440 20.52 7.33 -19.95
N PHE A 441 19.53 6.93 -20.71
CA PHE A 441 19.09 7.74 -21.85
C PHE A 441 17.58 7.99 -21.84
N VAL A 442 17.17 9.09 -22.45
CA VAL A 442 15.79 9.36 -22.87
C VAL A 442 15.78 9.73 -24.35
N MET A 443 14.87 9.10 -25.12
CA MET A 443 14.72 9.31 -26.55
C MET A 443 13.28 9.68 -26.88
N ARG A 444 13.10 10.70 -27.74
CA ARG A 444 11.79 11.06 -28.31
C ARG A 444 11.64 10.47 -29.71
N LEU A 445 10.54 9.73 -29.90
CA LEU A 445 10.11 9.22 -31.19
C LEU A 445 8.83 9.93 -31.64
N ASP A 446 8.59 9.99 -32.96
CA ASP A 446 7.26 10.26 -33.48
C ASP A 446 6.34 9.04 -33.35
N THR A 447 5.07 9.17 -33.69
CA THR A 447 4.08 8.06 -33.61
C THR A 447 4.32 6.95 -34.65
N HIS A 448 5.25 7.12 -35.58
CA HIS A 448 5.71 6.12 -36.56
C HIS A 448 7.01 5.42 -36.13
N GLY A 449 7.54 5.80 -34.96
CA GLY A 449 8.74 5.20 -34.37
C GLY A 449 10.05 5.78 -34.93
N PHE A 450 10.05 6.97 -35.52
CA PHE A 450 11.29 7.63 -35.97
C PHE A 450 11.83 8.54 -34.85
N PRO A 451 13.13 8.43 -34.50
CA PRO A 451 13.74 9.26 -33.46
C PRO A 451 13.83 10.72 -33.91
N SER A 452 13.49 11.63 -33.00
CA SER A 452 13.60 13.08 -33.18
C SER A 452 14.79 13.67 -32.43
N TRP A 453 15.07 13.15 -31.26
CA TRP A 453 16.24 13.46 -30.43
C TRP A 453 16.46 12.39 -29.37
N ALA A 454 17.68 12.27 -28.88
CA ALA A 454 18.04 11.51 -27.67
C ALA A 454 18.84 12.40 -26.71
N ARG A 455 18.84 12.05 -25.42
CA ARG A 455 19.69 12.62 -24.39
C ARG A 455 20.26 11.50 -23.55
N VAL A 456 21.53 11.63 -23.26
CA VAL A 456 22.27 10.77 -22.38
C VAL A 456 22.52 11.53 -21.08
N LEU A 457 22.41 10.87 -19.96
CA LEU A 457 22.61 11.41 -18.63
C LEU A 457 23.32 10.38 -17.78
N GLY A 458 24.48 10.73 -17.25
CA GLY A 458 25.27 9.85 -16.41
C GLY A 458 26.41 10.56 -15.71
N GLY A 459 27.13 9.82 -14.86
CA GLY A 459 28.37 10.20 -14.20
C GLY A 459 29.53 9.28 -14.60
N ASP A 460 30.55 9.21 -13.77
CA ASP A 460 31.75 8.38 -14.03
C ASP A 460 31.48 6.86 -13.83
N GLY A 461 30.34 6.49 -13.21
CA GLY A 461 29.94 5.13 -12.88
C GLY A 461 28.87 4.53 -13.79
N GLU A 462 28.14 3.54 -13.29
CA GLU A 462 27.01 2.93 -13.99
C GLU A 462 25.72 3.73 -13.73
N ASP A 463 25.05 4.16 -14.82
CA ASP A 463 23.81 4.91 -14.74
C ASP A 463 22.70 4.20 -15.52
N LEU A 464 21.56 3.99 -14.86
CA LEU A 464 20.44 3.24 -15.41
C LEU A 464 19.20 4.13 -15.54
N GLY A 465 18.59 4.19 -16.73
CA GLY A 465 17.30 4.82 -16.94
C GLY A 465 16.16 3.81 -16.74
N LEU A 466 15.42 3.91 -15.64
CA LEU A 466 14.40 2.93 -15.24
C LEU A 466 12.97 3.36 -15.53
N SER A 467 12.69 4.67 -15.56
CA SER A 467 11.33 5.19 -15.74
C SER A 467 11.30 6.45 -16.59
N VAL A 468 10.28 6.59 -17.44
CA VAL A 468 10.03 7.81 -18.22
C VAL A 468 8.55 8.16 -18.18
N ALA A 469 8.26 9.43 -18.01
CA ALA A 469 6.89 9.94 -18.07
C ALA A 469 6.84 11.31 -18.74
N GLN A 470 5.67 11.67 -19.29
CA GLN A 470 5.47 12.99 -19.90
C GLN A 470 4.18 13.64 -19.42
N ARG A 471 4.20 14.95 -19.31
CA ARG A 471 3.01 15.75 -19.01
C ARG A 471 3.19 17.19 -19.48
N ALA A 472 2.18 17.74 -20.18
CA ALA A 472 2.11 19.14 -20.58
C ALA A 472 3.38 19.67 -21.29
N GLY A 473 4.00 18.83 -22.12
CA GLY A 473 5.21 19.18 -22.86
C GLY A 473 6.51 19.07 -22.07
N GLN A 474 6.46 18.59 -20.84
CA GLN A 474 7.64 18.21 -20.06
C GLN A 474 7.84 16.69 -20.12
N VAL A 475 9.09 16.28 -20.02
CA VAL A 475 9.51 14.86 -19.99
C VAL A 475 10.37 14.66 -18.75
N PHE A 476 10.16 13.55 -18.08
CA PHE A 476 10.87 13.20 -16.87
C PHE A 476 11.52 11.82 -17.06
N LEU A 477 12.79 11.74 -16.71
CA LEU A 477 13.59 10.50 -16.66
C LEU A 477 13.93 10.22 -15.19
N ALA A 478 13.86 8.98 -14.79
CA ALA A 478 14.30 8.54 -13.45
C ALA A 478 15.05 7.22 -13.52
N GLY A 479 15.85 6.97 -12.51
CA GLY A 479 16.65 5.75 -12.44
C GLY A 479 17.66 5.77 -11.30
N THR A 480 18.81 5.16 -11.55
CA THR A 480 19.97 5.14 -10.64
C THR A 480 21.18 5.76 -11.29
N THR A 481 22.09 6.32 -10.50
CA THR A 481 23.34 6.94 -10.97
C THR A 481 24.47 6.68 -9.98
N GLU A 482 25.66 6.44 -10.51
CA GLU A 482 26.92 6.42 -9.76
C GLU A 482 27.78 7.62 -10.18
N GLY A 483 28.16 8.46 -9.21
CA GLY A 483 29.11 9.57 -9.44
C GLY A 483 28.53 10.85 -10.02
N LEU A 484 27.25 10.94 -10.42
CA LEU A 484 26.69 12.16 -11.01
C LEU A 484 26.51 13.30 -9.97
N LEU A 485 26.30 12.99 -8.72
CA LEU A 485 25.71 13.92 -7.75
C LEU A 485 26.45 14.00 -6.39
N HIS A 486 27.33 13.03 -6.08
CA HIS A 486 28.14 13.00 -4.85
C HIS A 486 29.58 12.56 -5.10
N THR A 487 30.46 12.87 -4.16
CA THR A 487 31.90 12.54 -4.21
C THR A 487 32.21 11.12 -3.72
N VAL A 488 31.18 10.31 -3.42
CA VAL A 488 31.30 8.93 -2.90
C VAL A 488 30.72 7.99 -3.94
N ALA A 489 31.40 6.88 -4.18
CA ALA A 489 31.00 5.85 -5.15
C ALA A 489 29.90 4.94 -4.58
N ASP A 490 28.73 5.50 -4.33
CA ASP A 490 27.50 4.80 -4.04
C ASP A 490 26.45 5.06 -5.14
N GLN A 491 25.45 4.22 -5.22
CA GLN A 491 24.42 4.30 -6.24
C GLN A 491 23.24 5.10 -5.70
N ASP A 492 23.01 6.28 -6.27
CA ASP A 492 21.90 7.19 -5.92
C ASP A 492 20.72 7.06 -6.88
N GLY A 493 19.51 7.28 -6.38
CA GLY A 493 18.34 7.53 -7.22
C GLY A 493 18.39 8.92 -7.87
N PHE A 494 17.87 9.09 -9.06
CA PHE A 494 17.74 10.41 -9.68
C PHE A 494 16.40 10.62 -10.40
N ILE A 495 15.97 11.89 -10.51
CA ILE A 495 14.92 12.34 -11.43
C ILE A 495 15.42 13.56 -12.18
N ALA A 496 15.32 13.54 -13.51
CA ALA A 496 15.67 14.66 -14.37
C ALA A 496 14.47 15.12 -15.20
N GLY A 497 14.24 16.43 -15.26
CA GLY A 497 13.20 17.06 -16.04
C GLY A 497 13.75 17.71 -17.32
N PHE A 498 13.05 17.51 -18.44
CA PHE A 498 13.39 18.07 -19.76
C PHE A 498 12.17 18.77 -20.34
N ASP A 499 12.41 19.78 -21.21
CA ASP A 499 11.37 20.30 -22.07
C ASP A 499 11.09 19.33 -23.25
N ARG A 500 10.03 19.59 -24.03
CA ARG A 500 9.66 18.77 -25.19
C ARG A 500 10.72 18.69 -26.31
N ARG A 501 11.73 19.58 -26.29
CA ARG A 501 12.87 19.60 -27.20
C ARG A 501 14.08 18.86 -26.65
N GLY A 502 13.95 18.25 -25.47
CA GLY A 502 15.02 17.53 -24.80
C GLY A 502 16.05 18.45 -24.13
N ARG A 503 15.75 19.72 -23.88
CA ARG A 503 16.64 20.59 -23.12
C ARG A 503 16.44 20.32 -21.62
N PRO A 504 17.53 20.07 -20.86
CA PRO A 504 17.42 19.84 -19.43
C PRO A 504 16.87 21.09 -18.73
N ALA A 505 15.97 20.89 -17.79
CA ALA A 505 15.34 21.94 -16.99
C ALA A 505 15.82 21.90 -15.53
N TRP A 506 15.90 20.73 -14.95
CA TRP A 506 16.37 20.46 -13.59
C TRP A 506 16.70 18.98 -13.41
N SER A 507 17.49 18.67 -12.38
CA SER A 507 17.69 17.32 -11.86
C SER A 507 17.55 17.33 -10.34
N TYR A 508 17.11 16.21 -9.79
CA TYR A 508 16.98 15.98 -8.37
C TYR A 508 17.64 14.65 -8.02
N PRO A 509 18.72 14.65 -7.23
CA PRO A 509 19.28 13.46 -6.66
C PRO A 509 18.43 12.99 -5.49
N LEU A 510 18.28 11.70 -5.34
CA LEU A 510 17.72 11.07 -4.17
C LEU A 510 18.73 10.02 -3.69
N GLY A 511 19.54 10.39 -2.72
CA GLY A 511 20.54 9.52 -2.14
C GLY A 511 20.55 9.61 -0.61
N ALA A 512 20.72 8.46 0.02
CA ALA A 512 21.12 8.30 1.40
C ALA A 512 22.61 7.93 1.45
N SER A 513 23.09 7.31 2.52
CA SER A 513 24.50 6.91 2.63
C SER A 513 24.85 5.59 1.91
N ASP A 514 23.91 4.98 1.20
CA ASP A 514 24.01 3.66 0.60
C ASP A 514 23.28 3.60 -0.76
N THR A 515 22.86 2.42 -1.20
CA THR A 515 22.26 2.22 -2.53
C THR A 515 20.78 2.64 -2.58
N ASP A 516 20.45 3.46 -3.56
CA ASP A 516 19.11 4.02 -3.78
C ASP A 516 18.66 3.87 -5.24
N ALA A 517 17.36 3.71 -5.46
CA ALA A 517 16.79 3.66 -6.81
C ALA A 517 15.44 4.34 -6.89
N ILE A 518 15.18 5.02 -8.01
CA ILE A 518 13.84 5.45 -8.39
C ILE A 518 13.35 4.61 -9.57
N THR A 519 12.41 3.73 -9.28
CA THR A 519 11.90 2.72 -10.22
C THR A 519 10.71 3.20 -11.03
N SER A 520 9.93 4.14 -10.50
CA SER A 520 8.69 4.59 -11.15
C SER A 520 8.36 6.05 -10.86
N ILE A 521 7.92 6.79 -11.88
CA ILE A 521 7.49 8.19 -11.78
C ILE A 521 6.14 8.44 -12.45
N VAL A 522 5.31 9.28 -11.83
CA VAL A 522 4.02 9.72 -12.38
C VAL A 522 3.85 11.24 -12.22
N PRO A 523 3.91 12.02 -13.31
CA PRO A 523 3.70 13.46 -13.25
C PRO A 523 2.21 13.82 -13.19
N ARG A 524 1.86 14.75 -12.29
CA ARG A 524 0.54 15.36 -12.12
C ARG A 524 0.65 16.89 -12.26
N ALA A 525 -0.48 17.59 -12.19
CA ALA A 525 -0.47 19.06 -12.31
C ALA A 525 0.31 19.73 -11.17
N GLU A 526 0.25 19.12 -9.99
CA GLU A 526 0.83 19.62 -8.74
C GLU A 526 2.27 19.14 -8.47
N GLY A 527 2.87 18.33 -9.37
CA GLY A 527 4.24 17.85 -9.24
C GLY A 527 4.48 16.47 -9.83
N VAL A 528 5.65 15.91 -9.57
CA VAL A 528 6.06 14.56 -9.98
C VAL A 528 6.09 13.66 -8.75
N TYR A 529 5.26 12.64 -8.75
CA TYR A 529 5.31 11.57 -7.75
C TYR A 529 6.29 10.51 -8.21
N PHE A 530 6.99 9.91 -7.26
CA PHE A 530 7.97 8.86 -7.53
C PHE A 530 7.89 7.74 -6.47
N ALA A 531 8.32 6.55 -6.86
CA ALA A 531 8.51 5.42 -5.97
C ALA A 531 9.82 4.71 -6.30
N GLY A 532 10.36 3.99 -5.32
CA GLY A 532 11.60 3.27 -5.43
C GLY A 532 11.95 2.57 -4.13
N TRP A 533 13.25 2.42 -3.87
CA TRP A 533 13.75 1.79 -2.66
C TRP A 533 15.10 2.38 -2.25
N THR A 534 15.48 2.18 -0.99
CA THR A 534 16.72 2.63 -0.37
C THR A 534 17.27 1.56 0.58
N SER A 535 18.58 1.43 0.66
CA SER A 535 19.24 0.69 1.75
C SER A 535 19.70 1.60 2.90
N GLY A 536 19.52 2.90 2.75
CA GLY A 536 19.89 3.92 3.73
C GLY A 536 18.72 4.51 4.51
N THR A 537 18.97 5.60 5.20
CA THR A 537 17.99 6.33 6.02
C THR A 537 17.71 7.69 5.42
N PHE A 538 16.44 7.98 5.13
CA PHE A 538 15.98 9.31 4.74
C PHE A 538 15.32 10.04 5.91
N LEU A 539 15.61 11.34 6.06
CA LEU A 539 14.86 12.27 6.90
C LEU A 539 14.70 11.83 8.38
N ASP A 540 15.75 11.26 9.00
CA ASP A 540 15.76 10.80 10.40
C ASP A 540 14.72 9.70 10.73
N GLU A 541 14.07 9.10 9.73
CA GLU A 541 13.28 7.89 9.92
C GLU A 541 14.25 6.68 9.88
N PRO A 542 14.38 5.89 10.96
CA PRO A 542 15.29 4.76 10.96
C PRO A 542 14.86 3.73 9.91
N PRO A 543 15.80 3.05 9.23
CA PRO A 543 15.45 1.98 8.32
C PRO A 543 14.73 0.88 9.08
N ALA A 544 13.71 0.31 8.46
CA ALA A 544 12.95 -0.78 9.06
C ALA A 544 13.65 -2.13 8.85
N GLY A 545 14.46 -2.27 7.79
CA GLY A 545 15.11 -3.52 7.41
C GLY A 545 16.38 -3.35 6.58
N GLY A 546 16.58 -4.21 5.60
CA GLY A 546 17.68 -4.15 4.64
C GLY A 546 17.41 -3.10 3.56
N LEU A 547 16.54 -3.41 2.61
CA LEU A 547 16.01 -2.44 1.64
C LEU A 547 14.63 -1.98 2.11
N ASP A 548 14.38 -0.69 2.07
CA ASP A 548 13.09 -0.11 2.36
C ASP A 548 12.48 0.56 1.14
N ALA A 549 11.18 0.40 0.94
CA ALA A 549 10.44 1.07 -0.11
C ALA A 549 10.31 2.58 0.19
N VAL A 550 10.41 3.40 -0.86
CA VAL A 550 10.21 4.85 -0.76
C VAL A 550 9.12 5.33 -1.71
N ILE A 551 8.40 6.36 -1.28
CA ILE A 551 7.48 7.15 -2.10
C ILE A 551 7.66 8.63 -1.80
N GLY A 552 7.62 9.47 -2.83
CA GLY A 552 7.77 10.90 -2.63
C GLY A 552 7.11 11.75 -3.71
N LYS A 553 7.19 13.06 -3.50
CA LYS A 553 6.68 14.07 -4.43
C LYS A 553 7.69 15.19 -4.61
N LEU A 554 8.01 15.50 -5.85
CA LEU A 554 8.68 16.74 -6.23
C LEU A 554 7.66 17.78 -6.69
N ARG A 555 7.94 19.05 -6.42
CA ARG A 555 7.23 20.17 -7.03
C ARG A 555 7.58 20.24 -8.52
N VAL A 556 6.80 20.99 -9.30
CA VAL A 556 7.02 21.15 -10.76
C VAL A 556 8.42 21.69 -11.09
N ASN A 557 9.03 22.43 -10.18
CA ASN A 557 10.39 22.99 -10.32
C ASN A 557 11.52 22.05 -9.84
N GLY A 558 11.23 20.81 -9.51
CA GLY A 558 12.20 19.80 -9.07
C GLY A 558 12.51 19.78 -7.57
N GLY A 559 11.96 20.71 -6.77
CA GLY A 559 12.20 20.70 -5.32
C GLY A 559 11.35 19.65 -4.60
N LEU A 560 11.92 18.96 -3.59
CA LEU A 560 11.21 18.00 -2.77
C LEU A 560 10.02 18.65 -2.05
N SER A 561 8.87 17.99 -2.09
CA SER A 561 7.66 18.39 -1.37
C SER A 561 7.47 17.53 -0.11
N TRP A 562 7.55 16.24 -0.27
CA TRP A 562 7.52 15.25 0.81
C TRP A 562 8.14 13.93 0.35
N LEU A 563 8.64 13.14 1.31
CA LEU A 563 9.20 11.80 1.12
C LEU A 563 8.74 10.93 2.28
N LYS A 564 8.50 9.66 2.01
CA LYS A 564 8.17 8.61 2.98
C LYS A 564 8.98 7.37 2.68
N GLN A 565 9.57 6.81 3.73
CA GLN A 565 10.23 5.51 3.73
C GLN A 565 9.36 4.54 4.52
N PHE A 566 9.24 3.30 4.06
CA PHE A 566 8.47 2.27 4.74
C PHE A 566 8.97 0.89 4.36
N GLY A 567 8.89 -0.03 5.29
CA GLY A 567 9.32 -1.41 5.10
C GLY A 567 8.92 -2.31 6.26
N SER A 568 9.38 -3.53 6.16
CA SER A 568 9.40 -4.56 7.19
C SER A 568 10.81 -4.61 7.82
N THR A 569 11.10 -5.66 8.60
CA THR A 569 12.46 -5.88 9.14
C THR A 569 13.42 -6.53 8.14
N THR A 570 12.98 -6.73 6.89
CA THR A 570 13.74 -7.34 5.79
C THR A 570 13.67 -6.46 4.55
N ASP A 571 13.95 -7.02 3.37
CA ASP A 571 13.97 -6.25 2.12
C ASP A 571 12.56 -5.95 1.60
N ASP A 572 12.33 -4.67 1.28
CA ASP A 572 11.10 -4.13 0.72
C ASP A 572 11.39 -3.23 -0.47
N GLN A 573 10.83 -3.54 -1.62
CA GLN A 573 11.11 -2.80 -2.85
C GLN A 573 9.82 -2.32 -3.52
N ALA A 574 9.65 -1.02 -3.68
CA ALA A 574 8.61 -0.48 -4.55
C ALA A 574 9.10 -0.49 -6.01
N THR A 575 8.35 -1.16 -6.87
CA THR A 575 8.69 -1.35 -8.29
C THR A 575 7.80 -0.55 -9.23
N ALA A 576 6.57 -0.25 -8.81
CA ALA A 576 5.59 0.43 -9.66
C ALA A 576 4.78 1.47 -8.88
N LEU A 577 4.47 2.58 -9.56
CA LEU A 577 3.62 3.67 -9.07
C LEU A 577 2.54 3.97 -10.11
N SER A 578 1.32 4.14 -9.66
CA SER A 578 0.22 4.58 -10.51
C SER A 578 -0.69 5.54 -9.75
N THR A 579 -1.50 6.31 -10.48
CA THR A 579 -2.41 7.29 -9.87
C THR A 579 -3.78 7.25 -10.53
N THR A 580 -4.81 7.47 -9.72
CA THR A 580 -6.16 7.76 -10.19
C THR A 580 -6.63 9.08 -9.61
N GLY A 581 -7.86 9.52 -9.92
CA GLY A 581 -8.48 10.66 -9.23
C GLY A 581 -8.66 10.45 -7.73
N LYS A 582 -8.53 9.19 -7.25
CA LYS A 582 -8.77 8.79 -5.86
C LYS A 582 -7.50 8.60 -5.02
N GLY A 583 -6.29 8.72 -5.58
CA GLY A 583 -5.04 8.55 -4.82
C GLY A 583 -3.85 8.05 -5.64
N LEU A 584 -2.78 7.79 -4.91
CA LEU A 584 -1.53 7.20 -5.37
C LEU A 584 -1.50 5.73 -4.95
N TYR A 585 -1.00 4.88 -5.81
CA TYR A 585 -0.85 3.45 -5.55
C TYR A 585 0.58 3.03 -5.83
N VAL A 586 1.21 2.42 -4.82
CA VAL A 586 2.56 1.87 -4.89
C VAL A 586 2.46 0.37 -4.78
N ALA A 587 3.10 -0.34 -5.70
CA ALA A 587 3.20 -1.79 -5.65
C ALA A 587 4.66 -2.23 -5.67
N GLY A 588 4.92 -3.41 -5.13
CA GLY A 588 6.25 -3.97 -5.04
C GLY A 588 6.25 -5.30 -4.33
N SER A 589 7.41 -5.67 -3.80
CA SER A 589 7.62 -6.95 -3.11
C SER A 589 8.23 -6.73 -1.73
N THR A 590 7.89 -7.60 -0.80
CA THR A 590 8.38 -7.63 0.59
C THR A 590 8.78 -9.05 0.98
N ILE A 591 9.86 -9.20 1.73
CA ILE A 591 10.25 -10.50 2.33
C ILE A 591 9.65 -10.65 3.74
N GLY A 592 9.27 -9.55 4.37
CA GLY A 592 8.75 -9.55 5.74
C GLY A 592 7.28 -9.20 5.86
N GLU A 593 6.85 -8.94 7.09
CA GLU A 593 5.51 -8.45 7.41
C GLU A 593 5.50 -6.92 7.37
N LEU A 594 4.84 -6.36 6.36
CA LEU A 594 4.57 -4.93 6.33
C LEU A 594 3.55 -4.56 7.41
N PRO A 595 3.59 -3.34 7.97
CA PRO A 595 2.54 -2.87 8.84
C PRO A 595 1.17 -3.12 8.19
N ASP A 596 0.31 -3.87 8.91
CA ASP A 596 -1.02 -4.30 8.45
C ASP A 596 -1.04 -5.40 7.36
N GLY A 597 0.12 -5.95 7.00
CA GLY A 597 0.25 -7.14 6.17
C GLY A 597 0.11 -8.43 6.97
N THR A 598 0.12 -9.53 6.26
CA THR A 598 0.33 -10.88 6.82
C THR A 598 1.27 -11.58 5.85
N PRO A 599 2.47 -11.97 6.28
CA PRO A 599 3.38 -12.71 5.42
C PRO A 599 2.75 -14.06 5.06
N LEU A 600 2.84 -14.42 3.78
CA LEU A 600 2.26 -15.64 3.22
C LEU A 600 3.32 -16.63 2.78
N GLY A 601 4.52 -16.15 2.40
CA GLY A 601 5.58 -16.97 1.86
C GLY A 601 6.99 -16.41 2.03
N GLU A 602 7.90 -16.82 1.13
CA GLU A 602 9.30 -16.38 1.12
C GLU A 602 9.43 -14.89 0.73
N SER A 603 8.59 -14.44 -0.20
CA SER A 603 8.42 -13.05 -0.62
C SER A 603 6.99 -12.87 -1.09
N ASP A 604 6.39 -11.75 -0.78
CA ASP A 604 5.02 -11.42 -1.13
C ASP A 604 4.93 -10.15 -1.95
N GLY A 605 3.93 -10.06 -2.81
CA GLY A 605 3.54 -8.81 -3.42
C GLY A 605 2.84 -7.89 -2.42
N PHE A 606 3.04 -6.59 -2.54
CA PHE A 606 2.24 -5.61 -1.81
C PHE A 606 1.62 -4.55 -2.75
N LEU A 607 0.51 -3.98 -2.30
CA LEU A 607 -0.10 -2.78 -2.83
C LEU A 607 -0.42 -1.83 -1.68
N ARG A 608 0.02 -0.57 -1.78
CA ARG A 608 -0.20 0.46 -0.79
C ARG A 608 -0.81 1.70 -1.40
N LYS A 609 -1.82 2.27 -0.74
CA LYS A 609 -2.51 3.49 -1.20
C LYS A 609 -2.11 4.68 -0.34
N TYR A 610 -1.87 5.82 -1.00
CA TYR A 610 -1.64 7.11 -0.38
C TYR A 610 -2.58 8.17 -0.93
N LEU A 611 -2.87 9.19 -0.11
CA LEU A 611 -3.43 10.45 -0.57
C LEU A 611 -2.32 11.30 -1.24
N PRO A 612 -2.68 12.32 -2.06
CA PRO A 612 -1.70 13.19 -2.72
C PRO A 612 -0.76 13.96 -1.77
N ASN A 613 -1.12 14.10 -0.50
CA ASN A 613 -0.30 14.73 0.53
C ASN A 613 0.70 13.77 1.22
N GLY A 614 0.74 12.50 0.82
CA GLY A 614 1.62 11.48 1.40
C GLY A 614 1.03 10.75 2.61
N THR A 615 -0.23 10.97 2.95
CA THR A 615 -0.91 10.20 4.00
C THR A 615 -1.21 8.80 3.49
N GLU A 616 -0.76 7.78 4.22
CA GLU A 616 -1.12 6.40 3.95
C GLU A 616 -2.60 6.15 4.23
N VAL A 617 -3.25 5.38 3.35
CA VAL A 617 -4.65 5.00 3.50
C VAL A 617 -4.79 3.53 3.89
N TRP A 618 -4.11 2.63 3.16
CA TRP A 618 -4.09 1.20 3.44
C TRP A 618 -2.90 0.51 2.77
N THR A 619 -2.54 -0.66 3.32
CA THR A 619 -1.59 -1.62 2.74
C THR A 619 -2.29 -2.96 2.55
N ARG A 620 -2.00 -3.65 1.45
CA ARG A 620 -2.40 -5.03 1.19
C ARG A 620 -1.18 -5.83 0.78
N GLN A 621 -0.86 -6.88 1.53
CA GLN A 621 0.11 -7.90 1.19
C GLN A 621 -0.63 -9.11 0.61
N PHE A 622 -0.10 -9.72 -0.43
CA PHE A 622 -0.71 -10.85 -1.13
C PHE A 622 0.36 -11.70 -1.81
N GLY A 623 0.13 -13.00 -1.87
CA GLY A 623 1.08 -13.95 -2.43
C GLY A 623 0.63 -15.39 -2.26
N THR A 624 1.60 -16.28 -2.40
CA THR A 624 1.51 -17.72 -2.17
C THR A 624 2.39 -18.11 -0.96
N ALA A 625 2.62 -19.40 -0.73
CA ALA A 625 3.58 -19.86 0.28
C ALA A 625 5.04 -19.82 -0.20
N ASP A 626 5.26 -19.49 -1.47
CA ASP A 626 6.56 -19.45 -2.12
C ASP A 626 6.96 -17.99 -2.43
N PHE A 627 7.89 -17.81 -3.37
CA PHE A 627 8.34 -16.50 -3.82
C PHE A 627 7.35 -15.85 -4.77
N ASP A 628 6.92 -14.63 -4.45
CA ASP A 628 6.06 -13.77 -5.27
C ASP A 628 6.67 -12.38 -5.41
N ALA A 629 6.76 -11.87 -6.65
CA ALA A 629 7.29 -10.54 -6.91
C ALA A 629 6.40 -9.75 -7.87
N VAL A 630 6.07 -8.51 -7.49
CA VAL A 630 5.35 -7.55 -8.33
C VAL A 630 6.35 -6.68 -9.07
N TYR A 631 6.20 -6.56 -10.38
CA TYR A 631 7.05 -5.71 -11.23
C TYR A 631 6.30 -4.56 -11.89
N GLY A 632 4.99 -4.69 -12.06
CA GLY A 632 4.21 -3.67 -12.72
C GLY A 632 2.78 -3.57 -12.23
N MET A 633 2.13 -2.44 -12.51
CA MET A 633 0.72 -2.28 -12.22
C MET A 633 0.00 -1.39 -13.22
N ALA A 634 -1.31 -1.61 -13.33
CA ALA A 634 -2.25 -0.77 -14.07
C ALA A 634 -3.37 -0.32 -13.13
N ALA A 635 -3.57 0.98 -12.96
CA ALA A 635 -4.70 1.52 -12.19
C ALA A 635 -5.76 2.13 -13.11
N ASP A 636 -7.02 1.85 -12.80
CA ASP A 636 -8.19 2.46 -13.43
C ASP A 636 -9.21 2.87 -12.33
N PRO A 637 -10.34 3.53 -12.67
CA PRO A 637 -11.34 3.93 -11.66
C PRO A 637 -11.96 2.78 -10.85
N ARG A 638 -11.82 1.53 -11.28
CA ARG A 638 -12.38 0.34 -10.62
C ARG A 638 -11.40 -0.36 -9.70
N GLY A 639 -10.09 -0.13 -9.84
CA GLY A 639 -9.07 -0.80 -9.04
C GLY A 639 -7.68 -0.78 -9.65
N VAL A 640 -6.81 -1.59 -9.08
CA VAL A 640 -5.44 -1.84 -9.56
C VAL A 640 -5.33 -3.28 -10.02
N VAL A 641 -4.67 -3.51 -11.15
CA VAL A 641 -4.14 -4.81 -11.54
C VAL A 641 -2.63 -4.78 -11.29
N ALA A 642 -2.16 -5.53 -10.32
CA ALA A 642 -0.73 -5.80 -10.10
C ALA A 642 -0.33 -7.04 -10.89
N VAL A 643 0.86 -7.01 -11.48
CA VAL A 643 1.40 -8.11 -12.28
C VAL A 643 2.82 -8.44 -11.87
N GLY A 644 3.18 -9.70 -12.01
CA GLY A 644 4.51 -10.15 -11.62
C GLY A 644 4.77 -11.62 -11.92
N THR A 645 5.60 -12.23 -11.09
CA THR A 645 5.93 -13.65 -11.19
C THR A 645 5.75 -14.35 -9.84
N THR A 646 5.41 -15.63 -9.88
CA THR A 646 5.24 -16.50 -8.71
C THR A 646 5.94 -17.84 -8.93
N HIS A 647 6.49 -18.41 -7.85
CA HIS A 647 6.93 -19.81 -7.83
C HIS A 647 5.83 -20.75 -7.32
N GLY A 648 4.83 -20.21 -6.62
CA GLY A 648 3.71 -20.96 -6.04
C GLY A 648 2.47 -21.00 -6.91
N ALA A 649 1.39 -21.48 -6.34
CA ALA A 649 0.06 -21.47 -6.93
C ALA A 649 -0.87 -20.60 -6.07
N PHE A 650 -1.42 -19.54 -6.63
CA PHE A 650 -2.48 -18.78 -5.98
C PHE A 650 -3.72 -19.66 -5.79
N GLU A 651 -4.54 -19.32 -4.78
CA GLU A 651 -5.77 -20.06 -4.49
C GLU A 651 -6.66 -20.17 -5.74
N GLY A 652 -7.04 -21.40 -6.09
CA GLY A 652 -7.84 -21.71 -7.27
C GLY A 652 -7.11 -21.58 -8.60
N GLN A 653 -5.79 -21.38 -8.59
CA GLN A 653 -4.93 -21.36 -9.78
C GLN A 653 -4.00 -22.58 -9.79
N THR A 654 -3.33 -22.79 -10.92
CA THR A 654 -2.37 -23.89 -11.09
C THR A 654 -1.02 -23.30 -11.49
N ASN A 655 0.04 -23.71 -10.80
CA ASN A 655 1.41 -23.44 -11.23
C ASN A 655 1.76 -24.38 -12.39
N ALA A 656 2.17 -23.81 -13.53
CA ALA A 656 2.47 -24.55 -14.75
C ALA A 656 3.96 -24.96 -14.84
N GLY A 657 4.86 -24.32 -14.10
CA GLY A 657 6.30 -24.56 -14.22
C GLY A 657 7.15 -23.97 -13.10
N ASP A 658 8.37 -23.55 -13.44
CA ASP A 658 9.32 -22.98 -12.48
C ASP A 658 8.84 -21.63 -11.95
N ARG A 659 8.38 -20.77 -12.88
CA ARG A 659 7.84 -19.44 -12.58
C ARG A 659 6.70 -19.12 -13.51
N ASP A 660 5.60 -18.73 -12.95
CA ASP A 660 4.41 -18.31 -13.68
C ASP A 660 4.18 -16.80 -13.56
N VAL A 661 3.54 -16.23 -14.56
CA VAL A 661 2.96 -14.89 -14.48
C VAL A 661 1.72 -14.90 -13.61
N PHE A 662 1.59 -13.94 -12.71
CA PHE A 662 0.32 -13.66 -12.06
C PHE A 662 -0.21 -12.25 -12.35
N LEU A 663 -1.54 -12.12 -12.29
CA LEU A 663 -2.27 -10.87 -12.25
C LEU A 663 -3.22 -10.90 -11.06
N VAL A 664 -3.17 -9.87 -10.23
CA VAL A 664 -4.09 -9.72 -9.08
C VAL A 664 -4.85 -8.42 -9.24
N ARG A 665 -6.19 -8.50 -9.33
CA ARG A 665 -7.05 -7.32 -9.34
C ARG A 665 -7.52 -6.98 -7.93
N ILE A 666 -7.14 -5.82 -7.45
CA ILE A 666 -7.57 -5.26 -6.17
C ILE A 666 -8.54 -4.12 -6.46
N ALA A 667 -9.76 -4.23 -5.92
CA ALA A 667 -10.81 -3.25 -6.20
C ALA A 667 -10.66 -1.99 -5.37
N PHE A 668 -11.17 -0.88 -5.91
CA PHE A 668 -11.52 0.32 -5.15
C PHE A 668 -13.01 0.24 -4.83
N SER A 669 -13.33 0.42 -3.57
CA SER A 669 -14.73 0.58 -3.13
C SER A 669 -15.23 1.98 -3.45
#